data_7ebd835a1dc3aeb33fd9c780026fef98
#
_entry.id   7ebd835a1dc3aeb33fd9c780026fef98
#
_cell.length_a   1.000
_cell.length_b   1.000
_cell.length_c   1.000
_cell.angle_alpha   90.00
_cell.angle_beta   90.00
_cell.angle_gamma   90.00
#
_symmetry.space_group_name_H-M   'P 1'
#
loop_
_entity.id
_entity.type
_entity.pdbx_description
1 polymer ?
#
loop_
_entity_poly.entity_id
_entity_poly.type
_entity_poly.pdbx_seq_one_letter_code
_entity_poly.pdbx_strand_id
1 'polypeptide(L)'
;VLWLLAPGTRADERPRVQPKIRALLLNGGGSASSNYLSHFHHLQDMMQALRDRGLARDSIDVFSADGEDPKPDLVVRGGVDEDFWLIEGTALGLALRRDEATNSVWEGVKLHPASTGELRRWFVKAGKEMRPGDTVFIFVTDHGSRNAEDPDNGLISLWNESLSLLEFRALLGYLKPGVRVVATMSQCYSGAFADAMSPLSDPLPSGDVCGFYSTTRDRQAFGCYPEGRDRDRVGHAFHFIDSMERHPSLVDAHDEVLVGDDSPDVPIRTSDVFFERLLSDAADKAGVKTEALIDDLLGAAWKSRARWEESIRLLDRLGEVYGTFSPRTLKELDPRIEDLQSLSKELETYEDRWELTLNDLRRENLQQFLDSTPAWKEKTDLKTLNAQSAEERKAMLAEALPAIKAFTQGREDVWRRMQDDRATHADAETAQYRVDVRLAALARMRTILVRIAGLQYFQSSGDEAAKQAFARLDTCEKTPVGSLDDDVARAAPPEVVEPLPPFEKDLETVKRVLPSWLGINFRPIPDGEREHLNVDRGAVAVQRVFPDTPAFAAGIRPGDVVLGPPGEHFDEPNRIREWIMTSPRGTAIPLDILRGEETVKTTVSLTAYPVRAPALPAPPKAGDAAPPLTTLTSIRTPADDDATSAGGKRLVFFWATWCGPCKNSVPELLAWSDSSGVPVLAVTDEDPETVRKFLDGWTKPFPARVATDTLRTIHIAYGVSGTPTFVLIDEQGKIAWRQTGYSAKKGLSVPAWSWAHGEK
;
A
#
# COMPACT_ATOMS: atom_id res chain seq x y z
N VAL A 1 -10.46 -57.65 -70.86
CA VAL A 1 -10.23 -56.26 -70.53
C VAL A 1 -9.50 -56.25 -69.21
N LEU A 2 -8.15 -56.12 -69.30
CA LEU A 2 -7.27 -56.03 -68.13
C LEU A 2 -7.43 -54.64 -67.45
N TRP A 3 -7.65 -54.65 -66.14
CA TRP A 3 -7.47 -53.47 -65.29
C TRP A 3 -6.07 -53.49 -64.65
N LEU A 4 -5.22 -52.53 -65.04
CA LEU A 4 -3.94 -52.28 -64.43
C LEU A 4 -4.20 -51.55 -63.09
N LEU A 5 -3.86 -52.19 -61.97
CA LEU A 5 -3.76 -51.59 -60.67
C LEU A 5 -2.46 -50.79 -60.58
N ALA A 6 -2.53 -49.46 -60.49
CA ALA A 6 -1.42 -48.58 -60.11
C ALA A 6 -1.06 -48.78 -58.65
N PRO A 7 0.24 -48.83 -58.26
CA PRO A 7 0.61 -48.90 -56.85
C PRO A 7 0.33 -47.57 -56.19
N GLY A 8 -0.55 -47.59 -55.16
CA GLY A 8 -0.80 -46.44 -54.30
C GLY A 8 0.50 -46.02 -53.59
N THR A 9 0.90 -44.77 -53.76
CA THR A 9 1.94 -44.16 -53.01
C THR A 9 1.47 -44.13 -51.55
N ARG A 10 2.08 -44.96 -50.68
CA ARG A 10 2.01 -44.75 -49.21
C ARG A 10 2.60 -43.41 -48.92
N ALA A 11 1.77 -42.45 -48.42
CA ALA A 11 2.25 -41.28 -47.80
C ALA A 11 3.15 -41.74 -46.64
N ASP A 12 4.35 -41.22 -46.61
CA ASP A 12 5.36 -41.41 -45.55
C ASP A 12 4.80 -40.77 -44.27
N GLU A 13 4.03 -41.53 -43.49
CA GLU A 13 3.60 -41.11 -42.15
C GLU A 13 4.85 -41.15 -41.26
N ARG A 14 5.66 -40.07 -41.35
CA ARG A 14 6.62 -39.78 -40.27
C ARG A 14 5.83 -39.66 -38.97
N PRO A 15 6.26 -40.32 -37.88
CA PRO A 15 5.60 -40.21 -36.63
C PRO A 15 5.56 -38.70 -36.26
N ARG A 16 4.36 -38.14 -36.08
CA ARG A 16 4.19 -36.77 -35.56
C ARG A 16 4.86 -36.74 -34.21
N VAL A 17 6.04 -36.11 -34.12
CA VAL A 17 6.69 -35.83 -32.86
C VAL A 17 5.70 -34.96 -32.08
N GLN A 18 5.21 -35.44 -30.93
CA GLN A 18 4.33 -34.70 -30.07
C GLN A 18 5.04 -33.40 -29.63
N PRO A 19 4.36 -32.24 -29.63
CA PRO A 19 4.94 -31.01 -29.16
C PRO A 19 5.48 -31.17 -27.74
N LYS A 20 6.70 -30.71 -27.50
CA LYS A 20 7.32 -30.76 -26.20
C LYS A 20 6.83 -29.60 -25.35
N ILE A 21 6.57 -29.84 -24.05
CA ILE A 21 6.28 -28.79 -23.09
C ILE A 21 7.42 -28.74 -22.07
N ARG A 22 7.94 -27.54 -21.80
CA ARG A 22 8.86 -27.23 -20.70
C ARG A 22 8.20 -26.22 -19.78
N ALA A 23 8.26 -26.45 -18.49
CA ALA A 23 7.73 -25.53 -17.49
C ALA A 23 8.84 -24.94 -16.62
N LEU A 24 8.71 -23.67 -16.30
CA LEU A 24 9.53 -22.92 -15.36
C LEU A 24 8.62 -22.39 -14.27
N LEU A 25 8.86 -22.78 -13.02
CA LEU A 25 8.17 -22.26 -11.83
C LEU A 25 9.12 -21.35 -11.07
N LEU A 26 8.70 -20.14 -10.74
CA LEU A 26 9.55 -19.07 -10.19
C LEU A 26 8.97 -18.46 -8.93
N ASN A 27 9.77 -18.46 -7.85
CA ASN A 27 9.63 -17.65 -6.66
C ASN A 27 11.01 -17.17 -6.21
N GLY A 28 11.30 -15.89 -6.32
CA GLY A 28 12.56 -15.31 -5.82
C GLY A 28 12.50 -14.92 -4.36
N GLY A 29 11.32 -14.54 -3.86
CA GLY A 29 11.07 -14.16 -2.47
C GLY A 29 11.74 -12.87 -2.00
N GLY A 30 12.59 -12.25 -2.81
CA GLY A 30 13.30 -11.02 -2.51
C GLY A 30 14.45 -11.20 -1.51
N SER A 31 14.18 -11.69 -0.31
CA SER A 31 15.14 -11.94 0.76
C SER A 31 14.62 -12.96 1.76
N ALA A 32 15.47 -13.45 2.66
CA ALA A 32 15.06 -14.39 3.71
C ALA A 32 13.93 -13.85 4.63
N SER A 33 13.75 -12.53 4.73
CA SER A 33 12.71 -11.91 5.55
C SER A 33 11.39 -11.67 4.80
N SER A 34 11.37 -11.85 3.49
CA SER A 34 10.21 -11.59 2.62
C SER A 34 9.79 -12.80 1.78
N ASN A 35 10.58 -13.88 1.76
CA ASN A 35 10.19 -15.11 1.06
C ASN A 35 9.16 -15.88 1.90
N TYR A 36 7.90 -15.74 1.57
CA TYR A 36 6.79 -16.25 2.37
C TYR A 36 6.43 -17.70 2.01
N LEU A 37 5.99 -18.44 3.03
CA LEU A 37 5.59 -19.84 2.90
C LEU A 37 4.48 -20.05 1.85
N SER A 38 3.56 -19.11 1.70
CA SER A 38 2.49 -19.19 0.69
C SER A 38 3.04 -19.34 -0.73
N HIS A 39 4.10 -18.60 -1.10
CA HIS A 39 4.70 -18.72 -2.42
C HIS A 39 5.32 -20.09 -2.66
N PHE A 40 5.93 -20.69 -1.64
CA PHE A 40 6.49 -22.03 -1.75
C PHE A 40 5.39 -23.09 -1.94
N HIS A 41 4.27 -22.97 -1.25
CA HIS A 41 3.09 -23.83 -1.45
C HIS A 41 2.52 -23.68 -2.86
N HIS A 42 2.43 -22.45 -3.41
CA HIS A 42 1.98 -22.25 -4.79
C HIS A 42 2.88 -22.96 -5.81
N LEU A 43 4.21 -23.01 -5.59
CA LEU A 43 5.11 -23.79 -6.47
C LEU A 43 4.78 -25.28 -6.40
N GLN A 44 4.49 -25.79 -5.20
CA GLN A 44 4.17 -27.20 -4.98
C GLN A 44 2.84 -27.59 -5.65
N ASP A 45 1.80 -26.78 -5.45
CA ASP A 45 0.48 -27.00 -6.04
C ASP A 45 0.53 -26.89 -7.56
N MET A 46 1.22 -25.88 -8.12
CA MET A 46 1.38 -25.76 -9.57
C MET A 46 2.16 -26.93 -10.17
N MET A 47 3.19 -27.41 -9.48
CA MET A 47 3.93 -28.61 -9.90
C MET A 47 2.97 -29.81 -10.00
N GLN A 48 2.11 -30.00 -8.99
CA GLN A 48 1.16 -31.10 -8.97
C GLN A 48 0.14 -30.96 -10.11
N ALA A 49 -0.47 -29.78 -10.26
CA ALA A 49 -1.42 -29.52 -11.34
C ALA A 49 -0.84 -29.79 -12.75
N LEU A 50 0.42 -29.43 -12.99
CA LEU A 50 1.09 -29.72 -14.26
C LEU A 50 1.37 -31.20 -14.45
N ARG A 51 1.69 -31.93 -13.39
CA ARG A 51 1.87 -33.38 -13.43
C ARG A 51 0.57 -34.12 -13.73
N ASP A 52 -0.53 -33.68 -13.13
CA ASP A 52 -1.86 -34.23 -13.37
C ASP A 52 -2.32 -33.97 -14.81
N ARG A 53 -1.75 -32.94 -15.44
CA ARG A 53 -1.89 -32.67 -16.88
C ARG A 53 -0.88 -33.44 -17.77
N GLY A 54 -0.18 -34.41 -17.21
CA GLY A 54 0.70 -35.32 -17.94
C GLY A 54 2.11 -34.79 -18.21
N LEU A 55 2.54 -33.67 -17.61
CA LEU A 55 3.92 -33.23 -17.78
C LEU A 55 4.86 -34.13 -16.96
N ALA A 56 5.93 -34.59 -17.64
CA ALA A 56 6.97 -35.36 -16.95
C ALA A 56 7.73 -34.47 -15.95
N ARG A 57 8.14 -35.08 -14.83
CA ARG A 57 8.84 -34.34 -13.75
C ARG A 57 10.09 -33.58 -14.23
N ASP A 58 10.86 -34.21 -15.13
CA ASP A 58 12.10 -33.66 -15.71
C ASP A 58 11.87 -32.57 -16.77
N SER A 59 10.60 -32.30 -17.12
CA SER A 59 10.22 -31.18 -17.98
C SER A 59 9.82 -29.93 -17.19
N ILE A 60 9.86 -29.99 -15.83
CA ILE A 60 9.49 -28.89 -14.93
C ILE A 60 10.72 -28.49 -14.10
N ASP A 61 11.20 -27.28 -14.27
CA ASP A 61 12.32 -26.69 -13.54
C ASP A 61 11.77 -25.68 -12.50
N VAL A 62 12.25 -25.76 -11.25
CA VAL A 62 11.83 -24.91 -10.14
C VAL A 62 12.95 -23.98 -9.74
N PHE A 63 12.67 -22.68 -9.73
CA PHE A 63 13.54 -21.61 -9.27
C PHE A 63 12.94 -21.04 -7.99
N SER A 64 13.63 -21.22 -6.86
CA SER A 64 13.14 -20.77 -5.55
C SER A 64 14.31 -20.18 -4.76
N ALA A 65 14.12 -18.96 -4.28
CA ALA A 65 15.06 -18.26 -3.41
C ALA A 65 16.55 -18.45 -3.83
N ASP A 66 17.41 -18.91 -2.91
CA ASP A 66 18.82 -19.20 -3.19
C ASP A 66 19.10 -20.64 -3.74
N GLY A 67 18.04 -21.41 -3.96
CA GLY A 67 18.10 -22.76 -4.50
C GLY A 67 18.35 -23.82 -3.44
N GLU A 68 19.46 -24.53 -3.52
CA GLU A 68 19.83 -25.59 -2.56
C GLU A 68 20.90 -25.11 -1.53
N ASP A 69 21.10 -23.79 -1.36
CA ASP A 69 21.98 -23.28 -0.28
C ASP A 69 21.31 -23.62 1.07
N PRO A 70 22.04 -24.23 2.05
CA PRO A 70 21.43 -24.68 3.30
C PRO A 70 21.12 -23.52 4.28
N LYS A 71 21.34 -22.29 3.92
CA LYS A 71 20.97 -21.14 4.76
C LYS A 71 19.46 -20.94 4.78
N PRO A 72 18.93 -20.33 5.88
CA PRO A 72 17.52 -19.98 5.93
C PRO A 72 17.13 -19.01 4.81
N ASP A 73 16.14 -19.38 4.01
CA ASP A 73 15.65 -18.63 2.86
C ASP A 73 14.12 -18.50 2.82
N LEU A 74 13.42 -19.09 3.80
CA LEU A 74 11.97 -19.11 3.89
C LEU A 74 11.50 -18.60 5.25
N VAL A 75 10.55 -17.67 5.26
CA VAL A 75 9.93 -17.14 6.46
C VAL A 75 8.62 -17.85 6.75
N VAL A 76 8.50 -18.33 7.98
CA VAL A 76 7.26 -18.87 8.55
C VAL A 76 6.92 -18.09 9.79
N ARG A 77 5.72 -17.54 9.86
CA ARG A 77 5.21 -16.83 11.04
C ARG A 77 4.34 -17.77 11.88
N GLY A 78 4.77 -18.02 13.12
CA GLY A 78 3.95 -18.69 14.12
C GLY A 78 2.75 -17.84 14.56
N GLY A 79 1.70 -18.46 15.09
CA GLY A 79 0.54 -17.76 15.66
C GLY A 79 0.96 -16.80 16.78
N VAL A 80 0.26 -15.67 16.90
CA VAL A 80 0.45 -14.71 18.00
C VAL A 80 -0.20 -15.29 19.26
N ASP A 81 0.57 -15.37 20.36
CA ASP A 81 0.06 -15.73 21.67
C ASP A 81 -0.73 -14.51 22.22
N GLU A 82 -1.92 -14.71 22.76
CA GLU A 82 -2.76 -13.64 23.33
C GLU A 82 -2.04 -12.82 24.43
N ASP A 83 -1.07 -13.43 25.12
CA ASP A 83 -0.24 -12.75 26.12
C ASP A 83 0.68 -11.66 25.54
N PHE A 84 0.80 -11.55 24.20
CA PHE A 84 1.67 -10.56 23.52
C PHE A 84 1.03 -9.19 23.23
N TRP A 85 -0.22 -9.00 23.59
CA TRP A 85 -0.94 -7.77 23.22
C TRP A 85 -0.19 -6.47 23.59
N LEU A 86 0.54 -6.47 24.71
CA LEU A 86 1.27 -5.29 25.20
C LEU A 86 2.37 -4.82 24.26
N ILE A 87 3.00 -5.75 23.53
CA ILE A 87 4.12 -5.45 22.65
C ILE A 87 3.77 -5.59 21.16
N GLU A 88 2.61 -6.14 20.84
CA GLU A 88 2.13 -6.27 19.48
C GLU A 88 2.05 -4.91 18.78
N GLY A 89 2.51 -4.80 17.52
CA GLY A 89 2.56 -3.54 16.78
C GLY A 89 3.57 -2.50 17.29
N THR A 90 4.25 -2.75 18.41
CA THR A 90 5.31 -1.88 18.91
C THR A 90 6.67 -2.22 18.29
N ALA A 91 7.62 -1.26 18.33
CA ALA A 91 8.99 -1.50 17.89
C ALA A 91 9.67 -2.65 18.64
N LEU A 92 9.33 -2.85 19.94
CA LEU A 92 9.81 -3.97 20.71
C LEU A 92 9.21 -5.31 20.24
N GLY A 93 7.91 -5.34 19.98
CA GLY A 93 7.24 -6.53 19.44
C GLY A 93 7.78 -6.92 18.07
N LEU A 94 8.03 -5.95 17.21
CA LEU A 94 8.66 -6.19 15.92
C LEU A 94 10.08 -6.75 16.04
N ALA A 95 10.89 -6.22 16.97
CA ALA A 95 12.26 -6.69 17.20
C ALA A 95 12.31 -8.10 17.83
N LEU A 96 11.29 -8.47 18.62
CA LEU A 96 11.17 -9.78 19.27
C LEU A 96 10.30 -10.77 18.47
N ARG A 97 9.87 -10.42 17.28
CA ARG A 97 8.93 -11.19 16.46
C ARG A 97 9.42 -12.61 16.21
N ARG A 98 8.48 -13.56 16.27
CA ARG A 98 8.70 -14.98 16.01
C ARG A 98 8.64 -15.33 14.52
N ASP A 99 9.25 -14.55 13.64
CA ASP A 99 9.45 -15.01 12.28
C ASP A 99 10.54 -16.08 12.33
N GLU A 100 10.18 -17.33 12.09
CA GLU A 100 11.13 -18.42 11.98
C GLU A 100 11.66 -18.43 10.56
N ALA A 101 12.94 -18.16 10.40
CA ALA A 101 13.63 -18.37 9.13
C ALA A 101 14.07 -19.83 9.05
N THR A 102 13.57 -20.56 8.06
CA THR A 102 13.94 -21.94 7.76
C THR A 102 14.50 -22.05 6.37
N ASN A 103 15.16 -23.17 6.06
CA ASN A 103 15.60 -23.44 4.69
C ASN A 103 14.47 -24.07 3.89
N SER A 104 14.23 -23.61 2.67
CA SER A 104 13.29 -24.25 1.76
C SER A 104 13.86 -25.60 1.30
N VAL A 105 13.15 -26.68 1.60
CA VAL A 105 13.52 -28.03 1.18
C VAL A 105 12.34 -28.70 0.51
N TRP A 106 12.60 -29.28 -0.67
CA TRP A 106 11.58 -30.05 -1.40
C TRP A 106 12.16 -31.40 -1.81
N GLU A 107 11.80 -32.44 -1.09
CA GLU A 107 12.33 -33.79 -1.29
C GLU A 107 12.10 -34.27 -2.73
N GLY A 108 13.17 -34.73 -3.38
CA GLY A 108 13.14 -35.22 -4.76
C GLY A 108 12.96 -34.15 -5.84
N VAL A 109 12.97 -32.86 -5.47
CA VAL A 109 12.90 -31.73 -6.41
C VAL A 109 14.16 -30.89 -6.26
N LYS A 110 14.86 -30.70 -7.38
CA LYS A 110 16.00 -29.78 -7.41
C LYS A 110 15.48 -28.34 -7.45
N LEU A 111 15.93 -27.51 -6.50
CA LEU A 111 15.69 -26.09 -6.47
C LEU A 111 16.86 -25.35 -7.13
N HIS A 112 16.56 -24.53 -8.13
CA HIS A 112 17.54 -23.66 -8.77
C HIS A 112 17.49 -22.27 -8.09
N PRO A 113 18.62 -21.58 -7.95
CA PRO A 113 18.61 -20.19 -7.46
C PRO A 113 17.77 -19.30 -8.40
N ALA A 114 16.85 -18.52 -7.82
CA ALA A 114 16.01 -17.57 -8.55
C ALA A 114 16.81 -16.29 -8.82
N SER A 115 17.74 -16.38 -9.75
CA SER A 115 18.62 -15.27 -10.15
C SER A 115 18.55 -15.00 -11.65
N THR A 116 18.79 -13.75 -12.05
CA THR A 116 18.83 -13.33 -13.46
C THR A 116 19.84 -14.17 -14.25
N GLY A 117 20.98 -14.53 -13.63
CA GLY A 117 22.01 -15.34 -14.24
C GLY A 117 21.56 -16.79 -14.53
N GLU A 118 20.87 -17.42 -13.57
CA GLU A 118 20.33 -18.80 -13.74
C GLU A 118 19.16 -18.83 -14.72
N LEU A 119 18.24 -17.86 -14.62
CA LEU A 119 17.14 -17.72 -15.58
C LEU A 119 17.68 -17.55 -17.01
N ARG A 120 18.71 -16.72 -17.21
CA ARG A 120 19.34 -16.57 -18.53
C ARG A 120 19.92 -17.90 -19.04
N ARG A 121 20.60 -18.68 -18.18
CA ARG A 121 21.12 -20.00 -18.57
C ARG A 121 20.01 -20.95 -18.99
N TRP A 122 18.91 -20.93 -18.26
CA TRP A 122 17.75 -21.76 -18.58
C TRP A 122 17.13 -21.37 -19.93
N PHE A 123 16.89 -20.07 -20.18
CA PHE A 123 16.29 -19.60 -21.45
C PHE A 123 17.21 -19.87 -22.63
N VAL A 124 18.53 -19.71 -22.50
CA VAL A 124 19.51 -20.05 -23.53
C VAL A 124 19.47 -21.55 -23.83
N LYS A 125 19.36 -22.41 -22.82
CA LYS A 125 19.23 -23.86 -22.99
C LYS A 125 17.90 -24.22 -23.67
N ALA A 126 16.79 -23.69 -23.18
CA ALA A 126 15.46 -23.90 -23.75
C ALA A 126 15.42 -23.46 -25.23
N GLY A 127 16.00 -22.31 -25.57
CA GLY A 127 16.09 -21.81 -26.93
C GLY A 127 16.86 -22.76 -27.90
N LYS A 128 17.85 -23.52 -27.38
CA LYS A 128 18.53 -24.55 -28.18
C LYS A 128 17.68 -25.80 -28.36
N GLU A 129 16.99 -26.24 -27.31
CA GLU A 129 16.25 -27.49 -27.25
C GLU A 129 14.85 -27.43 -27.88
N MET A 130 14.15 -26.30 -27.68
CA MET A 130 12.77 -26.11 -28.15
C MET A 130 12.71 -25.84 -29.67
N ARG A 131 11.64 -26.26 -30.28
CA ARG A 131 11.36 -26.12 -31.71
C ARG A 131 10.04 -25.41 -31.95
N PRO A 132 9.82 -24.81 -33.12
CA PRO A 132 8.50 -24.29 -33.47
C PRO A 132 7.40 -25.34 -33.25
N GLY A 133 6.32 -24.94 -32.57
CA GLY A 133 5.23 -25.82 -32.15
C GLY A 133 5.36 -26.37 -30.72
N ASP A 134 6.55 -26.29 -30.10
CA ASP A 134 6.72 -26.62 -28.68
C ASP A 134 6.18 -25.48 -27.77
N THR A 135 5.94 -25.81 -26.52
CA THR A 135 5.40 -24.83 -25.52
C THR A 135 6.34 -24.64 -24.34
N VAL A 136 6.58 -23.41 -23.96
CA VAL A 136 7.16 -22.99 -22.67
C VAL A 136 6.05 -22.47 -21.79
N PHE A 137 5.85 -23.11 -20.64
CA PHE A 137 4.94 -22.62 -19.59
C PHE A 137 5.75 -21.96 -18.49
N ILE A 138 5.36 -20.77 -18.06
CA ILE A 138 6.04 -20.00 -17.01
C ILE A 138 5.02 -19.67 -15.93
N PHE A 139 5.31 -20.05 -14.69
CA PHE A 139 4.53 -19.67 -13.53
C PHE A 139 5.39 -18.82 -12.61
N VAL A 140 4.88 -17.64 -12.24
CA VAL A 140 5.52 -16.73 -11.30
C VAL A 140 4.57 -16.51 -10.12
N THR A 141 5.06 -16.84 -8.93
CA THR A 141 4.40 -16.52 -7.65
C THR A 141 5.40 -15.85 -6.74
N ASP A 142 5.26 -14.56 -6.51
CA ASP A 142 6.31 -13.77 -5.86
C ASP A 142 5.78 -12.39 -5.44
N HIS A 143 6.67 -11.57 -4.89
CA HIS A 143 6.44 -10.15 -4.78
C HIS A 143 6.69 -9.45 -6.12
N GLY A 144 5.85 -8.47 -6.42
CA GLY A 144 6.05 -7.53 -7.52
C GLY A 144 6.10 -6.10 -7.00
N SER A 145 6.81 -5.24 -7.71
CA SER A 145 6.87 -3.82 -7.38
C SER A 145 6.84 -2.93 -8.62
N ARG A 146 6.47 -1.67 -8.42
CA ARG A 146 6.61 -0.64 -9.45
C ARG A 146 8.08 -0.23 -9.54
N ASN A 147 8.57 -0.03 -10.75
CA ASN A 147 9.85 0.61 -10.96
C ASN A 147 9.72 2.11 -10.72
N ALA A 148 10.52 2.67 -9.81
CA ALA A 148 10.46 4.10 -9.47
C ALA A 148 10.92 5.02 -10.62
N GLU A 149 11.78 4.51 -11.52
CA GLU A 149 12.31 5.27 -12.66
C GLU A 149 11.41 5.15 -13.89
N ASP A 150 10.75 4.01 -14.06
CA ASP A 150 9.85 3.72 -15.18
C ASP A 150 8.68 2.87 -14.70
N PRO A 151 7.55 3.47 -14.31
CA PRO A 151 6.39 2.74 -13.78
C PRO A 151 5.80 1.69 -14.74
N ASP A 152 6.08 1.81 -16.03
CA ASP A 152 5.61 0.86 -17.04
C ASP A 152 6.51 -0.38 -17.13
N ASN A 153 7.70 -0.33 -16.56
CA ASN A 153 8.66 -1.43 -16.49
C ASN A 153 8.60 -2.11 -15.11
N GLY A 154 7.51 -2.81 -14.83
CA GLY A 154 7.27 -3.52 -13.57
C GLY A 154 8.39 -4.50 -13.20
N LEU A 155 8.51 -4.82 -11.92
CA LEU A 155 9.57 -5.67 -11.36
C LEU A 155 8.98 -6.93 -10.71
N ILE A 156 9.65 -8.07 -10.92
CA ILE A 156 9.50 -9.32 -10.16
C ILE A 156 10.66 -9.40 -9.17
N SER A 157 10.41 -9.73 -7.93
CA SER A 157 11.47 -9.99 -6.96
C SER A 157 12.20 -11.29 -7.28
N LEU A 158 13.52 -11.25 -7.34
CA LEU A 158 14.39 -12.41 -7.35
C LEU A 158 15.17 -12.47 -6.04
N TRP A 159 15.99 -13.49 -5.83
CA TRP A 159 16.78 -13.59 -4.60
C TRP A 159 17.84 -12.50 -4.52
N ASN A 160 17.62 -11.52 -3.64
CA ASN A 160 18.46 -10.31 -3.46
C ASN A 160 18.64 -9.44 -4.72
N GLU A 161 17.83 -9.62 -5.74
CA GLU A 161 17.81 -8.83 -6.96
C GLU A 161 16.38 -8.73 -7.51
N SER A 162 16.18 -8.02 -8.61
CA SER A 162 14.89 -7.90 -9.28
C SER A 162 15.03 -8.18 -10.76
N LEU A 163 13.96 -8.69 -11.38
CA LEU A 163 13.84 -8.88 -12.83
C LEU A 163 12.79 -7.91 -13.36
N SER A 164 13.23 -6.97 -14.18
CA SER A 164 12.32 -6.04 -14.83
C SER A 164 11.59 -6.69 -16.01
N LEU A 165 10.44 -6.12 -16.37
CA LEU A 165 9.67 -6.52 -17.53
C LEU A 165 10.51 -6.51 -18.82
N LEU A 166 11.37 -5.50 -19.03
CA LEU A 166 12.24 -5.43 -20.21
C LEU A 166 13.29 -6.54 -20.21
N GLU A 167 13.86 -6.88 -19.06
CA GLU A 167 14.78 -8.01 -18.92
C GLU A 167 14.08 -9.34 -19.12
N PHE A 168 12.89 -9.51 -18.56
CA PHE A 168 12.08 -10.71 -18.80
C PHE A 168 11.77 -10.88 -20.29
N ARG A 169 11.39 -9.81 -20.96
CA ARG A 169 11.17 -9.80 -22.41
C ARG A 169 12.45 -10.17 -23.19
N ALA A 170 13.62 -9.69 -22.74
CA ALA A 170 14.89 -10.07 -23.35
C ALA A 170 15.21 -11.57 -23.13
N LEU A 171 14.81 -12.16 -22.00
CA LEU A 171 14.91 -13.60 -21.76
C LEU A 171 14.05 -14.41 -22.75
N LEU A 172 12.81 -13.99 -22.99
CA LEU A 172 11.93 -14.61 -23.99
C LEU A 172 12.55 -14.57 -25.40
N GLY A 173 13.35 -13.55 -25.71
CA GLY A 173 14.05 -13.41 -26.98
C GLY A 173 15.09 -14.50 -27.27
N TYR A 174 15.49 -15.32 -26.29
CA TYR A 174 16.35 -16.51 -26.54
C TYR A 174 15.57 -17.68 -27.14
N LEU A 175 14.25 -17.70 -27.03
CA LEU A 175 13.40 -18.74 -27.61
C LEU A 175 13.28 -18.54 -29.13
N LYS A 176 13.15 -19.66 -29.85
CA LYS A 176 12.97 -19.61 -31.33
C LYS A 176 11.57 -19.09 -31.68
N PRO A 177 11.43 -18.36 -32.80
CA PRO A 177 10.12 -18.04 -33.35
C PRO A 177 9.27 -19.29 -33.56
N GLY A 178 7.97 -19.23 -33.22
CA GLY A 178 7.05 -20.36 -33.29
C GLY A 178 7.10 -21.28 -32.06
N VAL A 179 7.94 -21.05 -31.07
CA VAL A 179 7.78 -21.61 -29.73
C VAL A 179 6.70 -20.80 -29.02
N ARG A 180 5.64 -21.47 -28.60
CA ARG A 180 4.57 -20.88 -27.83
C ARG A 180 5.05 -20.60 -26.39
N VAL A 181 4.73 -19.42 -25.85
CA VAL A 181 4.97 -19.09 -24.45
C VAL A 181 3.65 -18.78 -23.77
N VAL A 182 3.38 -19.45 -22.66
CA VAL A 182 2.22 -19.18 -21.81
C VAL A 182 2.72 -18.83 -20.42
N ALA A 183 2.44 -17.61 -19.96
CA ALA A 183 2.82 -17.16 -18.62
C ALA A 183 1.58 -17.07 -17.71
N THR A 184 1.71 -17.57 -16.49
CA THR A 184 0.76 -17.27 -15.39
C THR A 184 1.53 -16.55 -14.31
N MET A 185 1.09 -15.34 -13.97
CA MET A 185 1.82 -14.44 -13.07
C MET A 185 0.91 -13.94 -11.95
N SER A 186 1.27 -14.28 -10.71
CA SER A 186 0.45 -14.00 -9.52
C SER A 186 1.07 -12.97 -8.56
N GLN A 187 2.04 -12.18 -9.02
CA GLN A 187 2.64 -11.11 -8.23
C GLN A 187 1.89 -9.78 -8.37
N CYS A 188 2.13 -8.87 -7.43
CA CYS A 188 1.67 -7.48 -7.52
C CYS A 188 2.09 -6.84 -8.85
N TYR A 189 1.22 -6.02 -9.44
CA TYR A 189 1.46 -5.30 -10.71
C TYR A 189 1.73 -6.21 -11.92
N SER A 190 1.31 -7.47 -11.85
CA SER A 190 1.55 -8.50 -12.89
C SER A 190 1.02 -8.09 -14.27
N GLY A 191 -0.04 -7.32 -14.32
CA GLY A 191 -0.63 -6.81 -15.57
C GLY A 191 0.31 -5.97 -16.43
N ALA A 192 1.39 -5.41 -15.87
CA ALA A 192 2.43 -4.76 -16.67
C ALA A 192 3.07 -5.75 -17.66
N PHE A 193 3.24 -7.01 -17.26
CA PHE A 193 3.81 -8.06 -18.10
C PHE A 193 2.88 -8.48 -19.26
N ALA A 194 1.55 -8.37 -19.05
CA ALA A 194 0.58 -8.56 -20.13
C ALA A 194 0.78 -7.55 -21.26
N ASP A 195 1.12 -6.32 -20.89
CA ASP A 195 1.38 -5.23 -21.82
C ASP A 195 2.57 -5.53 -22.73
N ALA A 196 3.67 -6.05 -22.19
CA ALA A 196 4.85 -6.42 -22.97
C ALA A 196 4.64 -7.63 -23.88
N MET A 197 3.68 -8.49 -23.58
CA MET A 197 3.35 -9.69 -24.35
C MET A 197 2.25 -9.47 -25.37
N SER A 198 1.61 -8.30 -25.38
CA SER A 198 0.57 -7.94 -26.34
C SER A 198 1.14 -7.92 -27.76
N PRO A 199 0.44 -8.50 -28.76
CA PRO A 199 0.84 -8.43 -30.17
C PRO A 199 0.97 -7.01 -30.73
N LEU A 200 0.38 -5.99 -30.06
CA LEU A 200 0.53 -4.57 -30.39
C LEU A 200 1.84 -3.99 -29.83
N SER A 201 2.54 -4.69 -28.96
CA SER A 201 3.88 -4.29 -28.48
C SER A 201 4.93 -4.76 -29.50
N ASP A 202 5.57 -3.84 -30.19
CA ASP A 202 6.59 -4.16 -31.18
C ASP A 202 8.02 -3.94 -30.62
N PRO A 203 9.00 -4.81 -30.93
CA PRO A 203 8.85 -6.15 -31.47
C PRO A 203 8.48 -7.19 -30.39
N LEU A 204 7.67 -8.19 -30.73
CA LEU A 204 7.42 -9.33 -29.84
C LEU A 204 8.66 -10.22 -29.73
N PRO A 205 8.96 -10.80 -28.53
CA PRO A 205 10.17 -11.58 -28.31
C PRO A 205 10.23 -12.88 -29.12
N SER A 206 9.13 -13.62 -29.23
CA SER A 206 9.11 -14.98 -29.81
C SER A 206 7.85 -15.34 -30.63
N GLY A 207 6.96 -14.41 -30.96
CA GLY A 207 5.76 -14.67 -31.74
C GLY A 207 4.55 -15.06 -30.89
N ASP A 208 4.25 -16.33 -30.68
CA ASP A 208 3.06 -16.80 -29.97
C ASP A 208 3.27 -16.72 -28.44
N VAL A 209 3.08 -15.52 -27.86
CA VAL A 209 3.27 -15.24 -26.44
C VAL A 209 1.96 -14.73 -25.86
N CYS A 210 1.49 -15.36 -24.75
CA CYS A 210 0.27 -15.00 -24.06
C CYS A 210 0.42 -15.26 -22.55
N GLY A 211 -0.51 -14.75 -21.74
CA GLY A 211 -0.47 -14.99 -20.30
C GLY A 211 -1.75 -14.61 -19.59
N PHE A 212 -1.76 -15.01 -18.31
CA PHE A 212 -2.83 -14.81 -17.34
C PHE A 212 -2.20 -14.19 -16.10
N TYR A 213 -2.79 -13.12 -15.58
CA TYR A 213 -2.20 -12.25 -14.56
C TYR A 213 -3.19 -12.02 -13.45
N SER A 214 -2.71 -12.01 -12.20
CA SER A 214 -3.55 -11.81 -11.01
C SER A 214 -4.25 -10.46 -10.97
N THR A 215 -3.60 -9.42 -11.49
CA THR A 215 -4.14 -8.07 -11.36
C THR A 215 -3.66 -7.15 -12.47
N THR A 216 -4.20 -5.94 -12.53
CA THR A 216 -3.80 -4.91 -13.50
C THR A 216 -2.43 -4.31 -13.16
N ARG A 217 -1.86 -3.54 -14.08
CA ARG A 217 -0.52 -2.93 -13.97
C ARG A 217 -0.36 -1.94 -12.81
N ASP A 218 -1.45 -1.44 -12.26
CA ASP A 218 -1.50 -0.38 -11.24
C ASP A 218 -1.93 -0.89 -9.85
N ARG A 219 -2.20 -2.21 -9.71
CA ARG A 219 -2.73 -2.80 -8.48
C ARG A 219 -1.78 -3.83 -7.87
N GLN A 220 -1.86 -3.94 -6.54
CA GLN A 220 -1.27 -5.05 -5.80
C GLN A 220 -2.15 -6.28 -5.93
N ALA A 221 -1.54 -7.46 -5.81
CA ALA A 221 -2.21 -8.76 -5.74
C ALA A 221 -2.31 -9.24 -4.30
N PHE A 222 -3.30 -10.10 -4.04
CA PHE A 222 -3.53 -10.78 -2.77
C PHE A 222 -2.87 -12.16 -2.72
N GLY A 223 -2.71 -12.74 -1.51
CA GLY A 223 -2.20 -14.09 -1.32
C GLY A 223 -0.73 -14.18 -0.90
N CYS A 224 -0.10 -13.06 -0.53
CA CYS A 224 1.28 -13.04 -0.02
C CYS A 224 1.28 -12.92 1.50
N TYR A 225 1.45 -14.02 2.23
CA TYR A 225 1.50 -14.01 3.69
C TYR A 225 2.49 -15.03 4.26
N PRO A 226 3.19 -14.69 5.36
CA PRO A 226 4.17 -15.55 6.01
C PRO A 226 3.56 -16.55 6.99
N GLU A 227 2.29 -16.41 7.34
CA GLU A 227 1.60 -17.30 8.28
C GLU A 227 1.44 -18.68 7.66
N GLY A 228 1.71 -19.72 8.45
CA GLY A 228 1.46 -21.12 8.10
C GLY A 228 -0.04 -21.42 8.14
N ARG A 229 -0.82 -20.73 7.33
CA ARG A 229 -2.25 -20.91 7.19
C ARG A 229 -2.48 -22.02 6.17
N ASP A 230 -2.56 -23.24 6.63
CA ASP A 230 -2.80 -24.41 5.75
C ASP A 230 -4.15 -24.37 5.01
N ARG A 231 -4.98 -23.33 5.22
CA ARG A 231 -6.37 -23.30 4.79
C ARG A 231 -6.87 -22.00 4.16
N ASP A 232 -6.15 -20.89 4.31
CA ASP A 232 -6.57 -19.63 3.73
C ASP A 232 -6.10 -19.58 2.27
N ARG A 233 -6.85 -20.23 1.39
CA ARG A 233 -6.65 -20.26 -0.05
C ARG A 233 -7.17 -18.94 -0.64
N VAL A 234 -6.41 -17.87 -0.45
CA VAL A 234 -6.79 -16.52 -0.87
C VAL A 234 -5.91 -16.07 -2.03
N GLY A 235 -6.51 -15.44 -3.02
CA GLY A 235 -5.84 -14.79 -4.13
C GLY A 235 -5.68 -15.66 -5.38
N HIS A 236 -5.33 -14.99 -6.45
CA HIS A 236 -5.29 -15.53 -7.82
C HIS A 236 -4.51 -16.84 -7.96
N ALA A 237 -3.36 -17.00 -7.28
CA ALA A 237 -2.53 -18.19 -7.47
C ALA A 237 -3.29 -19.49 -7.13
N PHE A 238 -3.94 -19.52 -5.96
CA PHE A 238 -4.73 -20.69 -5.54
C PHE A 238 -5.93 -20.93 -6.44
N HIS A 239 -6.73 -19.92 -6.69
CA HIS A 239 -7.93 -20.04 -7.52
C HIS A 239 -7.59 -20.47 -8.95
N PHE A 240 -6.49 -19.97 -9.52
CA PHE A 240 -6.07 -20.36 -10.86
C PHE A 240 -5.57 -21.79 -10.91
N ILE A 241 -4.78 -22.24 -9.94
CA ILE A 241 -4.28 -23.63 -9.86
C ILE A 241 -5.45 -24.58 -9.69
N ASP A 242 -6.36 -24.32 -8.75
CA ASP A 242 -7.58 -25.11 -8.53
C ASP A 242 -8.44 -25.20 -9.81
N SER A 243 -8.63 -24.07 -10.49
CA SER A 243 -9.40 -24.03 -11.74
C SER A 243 -8.71 -24.79 -12.88
N MET A 244 -7.37 -24.81 -12.90
CA MET A 244 -6.63 -25.66 -13.86
C MET A 244 -6.89 -27.16 -13.68
N GLU A 245 -7.23 -27.61 -12.47
CA GLU A 245 -7.57 -29.02 -12.20
C GLU A 245 -8.94 -29.41 -12.78
N ARG A 246 -9.82 -28.44 -13.03
CA ARG A 246 -11.17 -28.63 -13.56
C ARG A 246 -11.30 -28.38 -15.05
N HIS A 247 -10.49 -27.48 -15.60
CA HIS A 247 -10.61 -27.01 -16.98
C HIS A 247 -9.41 -27.39 -17.84
N PRO A 248 -9.60 -28.10 -18.98
CA PRO A 248 -8.54 -28.30 -19.93
C PRO A 248 -7.94 -27.03 -20.51
N SER A 249 -8.78 -26.02 -20.78
CA SER A 249 -8.39 -24.69 -21.28
C SER A 249 -8.03 -23.76 -20.15
N LEU A 250 -6.93 -23.00 -20.28
CA LEU A 250 -6.56 -21.97 -19.31
C LEU A 250 -7.48 -20.73 -19.39
N VAL A 251 -8.14 -20.51 -20.53
CA VAL A 251 -9.16 -19.46 -20.67
C VAL A 251 -10.37 -19.79 -19.80
N ASP A 252 -10.83 -21.05 -19.82
CA ASP A 252 -11.98 -21.47 -19.01
C ASP A 252 -11.62 -21.44 -17.51
N ALA A 253 -10.39 -21.83 -17.16
CA ALA A 253 -9.87 -21.69 -15.80
C ALA A 253 -9.83 -20.21 -15.36
N HIS A 254 -9.36 -19.31 -16.22
CA HIS A 254 -9.36 -17.87 -15.94
C HIS A 254 -10.78 -17.29 -15.77
N ASP A 255 -11.71 -17.69 -16.63
CA ASP A 255 -13.09 -17.20 -16.54
C ASP A 255 -13.79 -17.72 -15.26
N GLU A 256 -13.43 -18.91 -14.75
CA GLU A 256 -13.84 -19.36 -13.42
C GLU A 256 -13.24 -18.51 -12.30
N VAL A 257 -11.94 -18.20 -12.39
CA VAL A 257 -11.24 -17.32 -11.42
C VAL A 257 -11.86 -15.92 -11.35
N LEU A 258 -12.34 -15.36 -12.47
CA LEU A 258 -13.02 -14.07 -12.45
C LEU A 258 -14.22 -14.03 -11.49
N VAL A 259 -14.88 -15.18 -11.27
CA VAL A 259 -16.01 -15.30 -10.33
C VAL A 259 -15.59 -15.88 -8.99
N GLY A 260 -14.68 -16.87 -9.01
CA GLY A 260 -14.28 -17.66 -7.84
C GLY A 260 -13.33 -16.95 -6.89
N ASP A 261 -12.47 -16.10 -7.42
CA ASP A 261 -11.53 -15.34 -6.59
C ASP A 261 -12.27 -14.26 -5.80
N ASP A 262 -12.47 -14.51 -4.52
CA ASP A 262 -13.16 -13.61 -3.57
C ASP A 262 -12.24 -12.51 -3.01
N SER A 263 -11.02 -12.38 -3.51
CA SER A 263 -10.07 -11.31 -3.18
C SER A 263 -10.29 -10.05 -4.03
N PRO A 264 -9.69 -8.91 -3.63
CA PRO A 264 -9.68 -7.70 -4.44
C PRO A 264 -8.82 -7.77 -5.72
N ASP A 265 -8.38 -8.93 -6.14
CA ASP A 265 -7.64 -9.10 -7.40
C ASP A 265 -8.52 -8.79 -8.61
N VAL A 266 -7.89 -8.33 -9.67
CA VAL A 266 -8.54 -8.08 -10.97
C VAL A 266 -7.81 -8.89 -12.04
N PRO A 267 -8.09 -10.19 -12.11
CA PRO A 267 -7.43 -11.05 -13.08
C PRO A 267 -7.66 -10.58 -14.52
N ILE A 268 -6.58 -10.53 -15.28
CA ILE A 268 -6.60 -10.17 -16.70
C ILE A 268 -5.76 -11.16 -17.52
N ARG A 269 -5.97 -11.19 -18.83
CA ARG A 269 -5.15 -11.92 -19.79
C ARG A 269 -4.61 -10.99 -20.86
N THR A 270 -3.64 -11.45 -21.64
CA THR A 270 -2.99 -10.63 -22.66
C THR A 270 -3.98 -10.08 -23.69
N SER A 271 -5.03 -10.83 -24.03
CA SER A 271 -6.08 -10.38 -24.96
C SER A 271 -6.90 -9.20 -24.43
N ASP A 272 -7.03 -9.04 -23.11
CA ASP A 272 -7.73 -7.91 -22.52
C ASP A 272 -6.93 -6.61 -22.75
N VAL A 273 -5.62 -6.65 -22.49
CA VAL A 273 -4.71 -5.53 -22.75
C VAL A 273 -4.64 -5.22 -24.26
N PHE A 274 -4.66 -6.24 -25.10
CA PHE A 274 -4.73 -6.06 -26.54
C PHE A 274 -5.97 -5.26 -26.95
N PHE A 275 -7.15 -5.58 -26.44
CA PHE A 275 -8.38 -4.85 -26.76
C PHE A 275 -8.39 -3.45 -26.21
N GLU A 276 -7.90 -3.21 -24.98
CA GLU A 276 -7.80 -1.85 -24.43
C GLU A 276 -6.96 -0.95 -25.33
N ARG A 277 -5.79 -1.40 -25.75
CA ARG A 277 -4.93 -0.65 -26.67
C ARG A 277 -5.55 -0.44 -28.04
N LEU A 278 -6.09 -1.52 -28.64
CA LEU A 278 -6.74 -1.45 -29.94
C LEU A 278 -7.86 -0.40 -29.97
N LEU A 279 -8.71 -0.40 -28.94
CA LEU A 279 -9.85 0.55 -28.86
C LEU A 279 -9.40 1.95 -28.53
N SER A 280 -8.36 2.14 -27.70
CA SER A 280 -7.75 3.45 -27.47
C SER A 280 -7.17 4.04 -28.75
N ASP A 281 -6.36 3.26 -29.48
CA ASP A 281 -5.78 3.70 -30.76
C ASP A 281 -6.86 4.01 -31.82
N ALA A 282 -7.94 3.24 -31.81
CA ALA A 282 -9.06 3.46 -32.72
C ALA A 282 -9.84 4.75 -32.37
N ALA A 283 -10.03 5.02 -31.07
CA ALA A 283 -10.67 6.23 -30.59
C ALA A 283 -9.85 7.47 -30.92
N ASP A 284 -8.54 7.42 -30.71
CA ASP A 284 -7.61 8.50 -31.04
C ASP A 284 -7.64 8.83 -32.55
N LYS A 285 -7.60 7.81 -33.40
CA LYS A 285 -7.72 7.97 -34.86
C LYS A 285 -9.05 8.56 -35.28
N ALA A 286 -10.14 8.25 -34.54
CA ALA A 286 -11.47 8.79 -34.79
C ALA A 286 -11.69 10.17 -34.15
N GLY A 287 -10.79 10.65 -33.28
CA GLY A 287 -10.92 11.91 -32.55
C GLY A 287 -12.05 11.90 -31.51
N VAL A 288 -12.35 10.73 -30.91
CA VAL A 288 -13.37 10.55 -29.88
C VAL A 288 -12.75 10.02 -28.60
N LYS A 289 -13.50 10.09 -27.49
CA LYS A 289 -13.06 9.45 -26.24
C LYS A 289 -13.17 7.93 -26.33
N THR A 290 -12.23 7.20 -25.75
CA THR A 290 -12.20 5.73 -25.75
C THR A 290 -13.47 5.14 -25.16
N GLU A 291 -13.96 5.67 -24.03
CA GLU A 291 -15.18 5.20 -23.36
C GLU A 291 -16.41 5.38 -24.26
N ALA A 292 -16.49 6.49 -25.00
CA ALA A 292 -17.59 6.73 -25.93
C ALA A 292 -17.58 5.74 -27.11
N LEU A 293 -16.41 5.43 -27.66
CA LEU A 293 -16.26 4.41 -28.69
C LEU A 293 -16.68 3.03 -28.18
N ILE A 294 -16.25 2.68 -26.96
CA ILE A 294 -16.59 1.40 -26.33
C ILE A 294 -18.11 1.30 -26.16
N ASP A 295 -18.77 2.35 -25.62
CA ASP A 295 -20.22 2.35 -25.41
C ASP A 295 -21.02 2.27 -26.72
N ASP A 296 -20.56 2.90 -27.78
CA ASP A 296 -21.16 2.79 -29.12
C ASP A 296 -21.05 1.35 -29.66
N LEU A 297 -19.89 0.72 -29.50
CA LEU A 297 -19.67 -0.67 -29.88
C LEU A 297 -20.52 -1.64 -29.05
N LEU A 298 -20.62 -1.42 -27.74
CA LEU A 298 -21.50 -2.19 -26.87
C LEU A 298 -22.97 -2.03 -27.29
N GLY A 299 -23.42 -0.81 -27.60
CA GLY A 299 -24.77 -0.55 -28.13
C GLY A 299 -25.07 -1.31 -29.41
N ALA A 300 -24.05 -1.52 -30.27
CA ALA A 300 -24.17 -2.37 -31.46
C ALA A 300 -24.15 -3.87 -31.10
N ALA A 301 -23.30 -4.29 -30.17
CA ALA A 301 -23.18 -5.68 -29.73
C ALA A 301 -24.50 -6.19 -29.13
N TRP A 302 -25.18 -5.40 -28.31
CA TRP A 302 -26.43 -5.79 -27.63
C TRP A 302 -27.60 -6.01 -28.58
N LYS A 303 -27.56 -5.50 -29.80
CA LYS A 303 -28.55 -5.83 -30.85
C LYS A 303 -28.48 -7.31 -31.30
N SER A 304 -27.35 -7.97 -31.07
CA SER A 304 -27.09 -9.38 -31.39
C SER A 304 -26.81 -10.20 -30.12
N ARG A 305 -27.67 -10.03 -29.09
CA ARG A 305 -27.45 -10.55 -27.73
C ARG A 305 -27.07 -12.04 -27.67
N ALA A 306 -27.72 -12.87 -28.49
CA ALA A 306 -27.44 -14.32 -28.51
C ALA A 306 -25.97 -14.67 -28.78
N ARG A 307 -25.22 -13.78 -29.42
CA ARG A 307 -23.79 -13.96 -29.69
C ARG A 307 -22.92 -13.80 -28.45
N TRP A 308 -23.42 -13.08 -27.45
CA TRP A 308 -22.69 -12.69 -26.24
C TRP A 308 -23.22 -13.42 -25.00
N GLU A 309 -23.97 -14.49 -25.18
CA GLU A 309 -24.69 -15.18 -24.08
C GLU A 309 -23.74 -15.63 -22.96
N GLU A 310 -22.56 -16.13 -23.30
CA GLU A 310 -21.56 -16.56 -22.35
C GLU A 310 -20.99 -15.38 -21.53
N SER A 311 -20.57 -14.32 -22.21
CA SER A 311 -20.10 -13.09 -21.54
C SER A 311 -21.18 -12.45 -20.69
N ILE A 312 -22.45 -12.49 -21.14
CA ILE A 312 -23.60 -11.98 -20.36
C ILE A 312 -23.81 -12.81 -19.10
N ARG A 313 -23.75 -14.15 -19.22
CA ARG A 313 -23.85 -15.02 -18.05
C ARG A 313 -22.74 -14.75 -17.04
N LEU A 314 -21.51 -14.51 -17.51
CA LEU A 314 -20.39 -14.17 -16.64
C LEU A 314 -20.61 -12.84 -15.91
N LEU A 315 -21.06 -11.79 -16.61
CA LEU A 315 -21.44 -10.51 -16.00
C LEU A 315 -22.54 -10.68 -14.96
N ASP A 316 -23.61 -11.43 -15.28
CA ASP A 316 -24.73 -11.63 -14.38
C ASP A 316 -24.29 -12.42 -13.13
N ARG A 317 -23.46 -13.45 -13.28
CA ARG A 317 -22.93 -14.23 -12.17
C ARG A 317 -22.02 -13.40 -11.25
N LEU A 318 -21.15 -12.54 -11.80
CA LEU A 318 -20.37 -11.57 -11.02
C LEU A 318 -21.30 -10.64 -10.22
N GLY A 319 -22.38 -10.15 -10.84
CA GLY A 319 -23.37 -9.31 -10.16
C GLY A 319 -24.04 -10.03 -8.98
N GLU A 320 -24.41 -11.30 -9.16
CA GLU A 320 -25.04 -12.12 -8.12
C GLU A 320 -24.07 -12.41 -6.96
N VAL A 321 -22.85 -12.88 -7.25
CA VAL A 321 -21.87 -13.28 -6.23
C VAL A 321 -21.41 -12.08 -5.40
N TYR A 322 -21.09 -10.97 -6.04
CA TYR A 322 -20.54 -9.80 -5.34
C TYR A 322 -21.59 -8.77 -4.93
N GLY A 323 -22.88 -9.07 -5.10
CA GLY A 323 -23.98 -8.20 -4.68
C GLY A 323 -23.97 -6.86 -5.38
N THR A 324 -23.59 -6.85 -6.67
CA THR A 324 -23.57 -5.67 -7.52
C THR A 324 -24.59 -5.80 -8.65
N PHE A 325 -24.73 -4.78 -9.46
CA PHE A 325 -25.55 -4.87 -10.67
C PHE A 325 -24.73 -5.41 -11.85
N SER A 326 -25.40 -5.88 -12.90
CA SER A 326 -24.75 -6.33 -14.13
C SER A 326 -24.77 -5.23 -15.19
N PRO A 327 -23.70 -4.45 -15.38
CA PRO A 327 -23.67 -3.33 -16.32
C PRO A 327 -23.70 -3.82 -17.77
N ARG A 328 -24.20 -2.97 -18.67
CA ARG A 328 -24.18 -3.21 -20.12
C ARG A 328 -23.36 -2.16 -20.88
N THR A 329 -22.97 -1.09 -20.22
CA THR A 329 -22.18 0.02 -20.78
C THR A 329 -21.19 0.52 -19.73
N LEU A 330 -20.13 1.20 -20.16
CA LEU A 330 -19.20 1.87 -19.24
C LEU A 330 -19.88 3.04 -18.56
N LYS A 331 -20.80 3.72 -19.26
CA LYS A 331 -21.58 4.82 -18.68
C LYS A 331 -22.42 4.40 -17.47
N GLU A 332 -22.87 3.14 -17.43
CA GLU A 332 -23.56 2.58 -16.24
C GLU A 332 -22.58 2.20 -15.14
N LEU A 333 -21.38 1.74 -15.50
CA LEU A 333 -20.39 1.17 -14.62
C LEU A 333 -19.53 2.23 -13.91
N ASP A 334 -18.99 3.19 -14.66
CA ASP A 334 -17.98 4.13 -14.16
C ASP A 334 -18.44 4.93 -12.92
N PRO A 335 -19.67 5.46 -12.84
CA PRO A 335 -20.13 6.15 -11.64
C PRO A 335 -20.15 5.26 -10.39
N ARG A 336 -20.42 3.96 -10.56
CA ARG A 336 -20.43 3.00 -9.44
C ARG A 336 -19.01 2.68 -8.95
N ILE A 337 -18.05 2.63 -9.89
CA ILE A 337 -16.63 2.49 -9.53
C ILE A 337 -16.19 3.72 -8.72
N GLU A 338 -16.52 4.93 -9.17
CA GLU A 338 -16.18 6.17 -8.48
C GLU A 338 -16.80 6.23 -7.06
N ASP A 339 -18.06 5.86 -6.91
CA ASP A 339 -18.76 5.82 -5.62
C ASP A 339 -18.07 4.84 -4.66
N LEU A 340 -17.75 3.61 -5.11
CA LEU A 340 -17.08 2.60 -4.28
C LEU A 340 -15.62 2.97 -3.99
N GLN A 341 -14.89 3.60 -4.92
CA GLN A 341 -13.53 4.11 -4.67
C GLN A 341 -13.53 5.19 -3.59
N SER A 342 -14.53 6.06 -3.61
CA SER A 342 -14.69 7.09 -2.57
C SER A 342 -14.96 6.46 -1.21
N LEU A 343 -15.84 5.45 -1.16
CA LEU A 343 -16.15 4.71 0.07
C LEU A 343 -14.97 3.90 0.58
N SER A 344 -14.24 3.21 -0.31
CA SER A 344 -13.02 2.48 0.04
C SER A 344 -11.98 3.41 0.69
N LYS A 345 -11.75 4.57 0.09
CA LYS A 345 -10.85 5.58 0.65
C LYS A 345 -11.31 6.14 2.00
N GLU A 346 -12.60 6.26 2.19
CA GLU A 346 -13.17 6.67 3.48
C GLU A 346 -12.91 5.61 4.55
N LEU A 347 -13.16 4.34 4.23
CA LEU A 347 -12.96 3.21 5.15
C LEU A 347 -11.48 3.01 5.51
N GLU A 348 -10.57 3.07 4.53
CA GLU A 348 -9.12 3.05 4.78
C GLU A 348 -8.70 4.12 5.82
N THR A 349 -9.27 5.33 5.70
CA THR A 349 -9.01 6.38 6.67
C THR A 349 -9.51 6.04 8.08
N TYR A 350 -10.63 5.33 8.19
CA TYR A 350 -11.20 4.93 9.47
C TYR A 350 -10.46 3.76 10.10
N GLU A 351 -10.09 2.78 9.29
CA GLU A 351 -9.23 1.66 9.70
C GLU A 351 -7.91 2.17 10.27
N ASP A 352 -7.20 3.04 9.54
CA ASP A 352 -5.97 3.69 9.99
C ASP A 352 -6.15 4.39 11.36
N ARG A 353 -7.31 4.99 11.62
CA ARG A 353 -7.60 5.67 12.89
C ARG A 353 -7.79 4.70 14.04
N TRP A 354 -8.51 3.61 13.81
CA TRP A 354 -8.68 2.57 14.81
C TRP A 354 -7.37 1.87 15.13
N GLU A 355 -6.56 1.57 14.11
CA GLU A 355 -5.22 1.01 14.30
C GLU A 355 -4.31 1.94 15.11
N LEU A 356 -4.29 3.24 14.78
CA LEU A 356 -3.52 4.23 15.55
C LEU A 356 -3.97 4.29 17.01
N THR A 357 -5.27 4.19 17.30
CA THR A 357 -5.80 4.20 18.65
C THR A 357 -5.33 2.99 19.44
N LEU A 358 -5.38 1.79 18.85
CA LEU A 358 -4.84 0.57 19.44
C LEU A 358 -3.33 0.66 19.70
N ASN A 359 -2.58 1.17 18.74
CA ASN A 359 -1.13 1.31 18.85
C ASN A 359 -0.72 2.34 19.90
N ASP A 360 -1.48 3.41 20.07
CA ASP A 360 -1.26 4.41 21.12
C ASP A 360 -1.54 3.82 22.51
N LEU A 361 -2.62 3.05 22.65
CA LEU A 361 -2.96 2.35 23.89
C LEU A 361 -1.86 1.33 24.29
N ARG A 362 -1.36 0.56 23.33
CA ARG A 362 -0.24 -0.38 23.54
C ARG A 362 1.04 0.33 23.94
N ARG A 363 1.38 1.41 23.25
CA ARG A 363 2.59 2.20 23.50
C ARG A 363 2.59 2.80 24.90
N GLU A 364 1.48 3.33 25.34
CA GLU A 364 1.31 3.91 26.69
C GLU A 364 1.49 2.82 27.76
N ASN A 365 0.85 1.69 27.61
CA ASN A 365 0.97 0.58 28.55
C ASN A 365 2.37 -0.05 28.54
N LEU A 366 3.00 -0.17 27.37
CA LEU A 366 4.38 -0.62 27.26
C LEU A 366 5.34 0.32 27.99
N GLN A 367 5.16 1.64 27.87
CA GLN A 367 5.97 2.60 28.60
C GLN A 367 5.83 2.44 30.12
N GLN A 368 4.61 2.27 30.62
CA GLN A 368 4.35 2.00 32.05
C GLN A 368 5.00 0.68 32.51
N PHE A 369 4.96 -0.36 31.70
CA PHE A 369 5.66 -1.62 31.96
C PHE A 369 7.16 -1.42 32.08
N LEU A 370 7.78 -0.73 31.13
CA LEU A 370 9.21 -0.44 31.13
C LEU A 370 9.64 0.42 32.31
N ASP A 371 8.82 1.39 32.71
CA ASP A 371 9.10 2.27 33.86
C ASP A 371 8.98 1.50 35.18
N SER A 372 8.09 0.50 35.27
CA SER A 372 7.94 -0.37 36.45
C SER A 372 8.96 -1.51 36.53
N THR A 373 9.65 -1.81 35.42
CA THR A 373 10.62 -2.90 35.27
C THR A 373 11.96 -2.43 34.72
N PRO A 374 12.79 -1.71 35.50
CA PRO A 374 14.03 -1.06 35.00
C PRO A 374 15.00 -2.03 34.32
N ALA A 375 15.06 -3.29 34.75
CA ALA A 375 15.89 -4.31 34.12
C ALA A 375 15.52 -4.59 32.66
N TRP A 376 14.28 -4.40 32.28
CA TRP A 376 13.80 -4.52 30.90
C TRP A 376 14.05 -3.25 30.09
N LYS A 377 13.96 -2.08 30.70
CA LYS A 377 14.21 -0.79 30.05
C LYS A 377 15.63 -0.74 29.46
N GLU A 378 16.62 -1.30 30.17
CA GLU A 378 18.00 -1.37 29.70
C GLU A 378 18.20 -2.41 28.57
N LYS A 379 17.41 -3.48 28.55
CA LYS A 379 17.50 -4.56 27.55
C LYS A 379 16.77 -4.21 26.22
N THR A 380 15.90 -3.23 26.21
CA THR A 380 15.01 -2.91 25.07
C THR A 380 15.53 -1.85 24.11
N ASP A 381 16.83 -1.51 24.17
CA ASP A 381 17.45 -0.70 23.13
C ASP A 381 17.37 -1.41 21.77
N LEU A 382 16.66 -0.82 20.83
CA LEU A 382 16.42 -1.41 19.49
C LEU A 382 17.69 -1.73 18.73
N LYS A 383 18.75 -0.93 18.94
CA LYS A 383 20.05 -1.19 18.29
C LYS A 383 20.68 -2.47 18.81
N THR A 384 20.60 -2.70 20.11
CA THR A 384 21.08 -3.90 20.76
C THR A 384 20.25 -5.12 20.35
N LEU A 385 18.90 -4.99 20.35
CA LEU A 385 17.99 -6.06 19.93
C LEU A 385 18.21 -6.50 18.48
N ASN A 386 18.39 -5.55 17.57
CA ASN A 386 18.61 -5.84 16.15
C ASN A 386 19.99 -6.48 15.88
N ALA A 387 20.94 -6.36 16.80
CA ALA A 387 22.25 -7.00 16.71
C ALA A 387 22.26 -8.44 17.25
N GLN A 388 21.19 -8.88 17.93
CA GLN A 388 21.08 -10.23 18.51
C GLN A 388 20.66 -11.25 17.46
N SER A 389 21.10 -12.50 17.67
CA SER A 389 20.64 -13.65 16.91
C SER A 389 19.16 -13.97 17.20
N ALA A 390 18.52 -14.74 16.34
CA ALA A 390 17.15 -15.20 16.54
C ALA A 390 16.99 -15.99 17.86
N GLU A 391 17.97 -16.82 18.22
CA GLU A 391 17.99 -17.60 19.47
C GLU A 391 18.06 -16.69 20.70
N GLU A 392 18.91 -15.66 20.67
CA GLU A 392 19.02 -14.69 21.77
C GLU A 392 17.73 -13.89 21.95
N ARG A 393 17.09 -13.47 20.86
CA ARG A 393 15.79 -12.79 20.91
C ARG A 393 14.69 -13.71 21.45
N LYS A 394 14.68 -14.99 21.04
CA LYS A 394 13.73 -16.00 21.54
C LYS A 394 13.90 -16.24 23.05
N ALA A 395 15.14 -16.32 23.51
CA ALA A 395 15.45 -16.45 24.94
C ALA A 395 15.00 -15.22 25.73
N MET A 396 15.29 -14.02 25.24
CA MET A 396 14.81 -12.77 25.84
C MET A 396 13.30 -12.70 25.92
N LEU A 397 12.61 -13.10 24.86
CA LEU A 397 11.15 -13.13 24.85
C LEU A 397 10.59 -14.11 25.88
N ALA A 398 11.16 -15.30 25.99
CA ALA A 398 10.77 -16.28 27.00
C ALA A 398 10.99 -15.76 28.43
N GLU A 399 12.02 -14.94 28.67
CA GLU A 399 12.25 -14.26 29.95
C GLU A 399 11.24 -13.11 30.20
N ALA A 400 10.84 -12.38 29.13
CA ALA A 400 9.91 -11.24 29.23
C ALA A 400 8.48 -11.66 29.50
N LEU A 401 8.03 -12.78 28.95
CA LEU A 401 6.64 -13.23 29.02
C LEU A 401 6.07 -13.31 30.44
N PRO A 402 6.74 -13.92 31.44
CA PRO A 402 6.24 -13.95 32.80
C PRO A 402 6.08 -12.53 33.41
N ALA A 403 7.00 -11.62 33.11
CA ALA A 403 6.93 -10.24 33.61
C ALA A 403 5.79 -9.44 32.93
N ILE A 404 5.61 -9.61 31.62
CA ILE A 404 4.48 -9.04 30.87
C ILE A 404 3.16 -9.57 31.44
N LYS A 405 3.06 -10.87 31.63
CA LYS A 405 1.86 -11.51 32.19
C LYS A 405 1.54 -11.00 33.60
N ALA A 406 2.52 -10.85 34.44
CA ALA A 406 2.34 -10.28 35.79
C ALA A 406 1.91 -8.80 35.73
N PHE A 407 2.44 -8.02 34.79
CA PHE A 407 2.06 -6.63 34.62
C PHE A 407 0.62 -6.48 34.08
N THR A 408 0.19 -7.36 33.19
CA THR A 408 -1.16 -7.34 32.61
C THR A 408 -2.23 -7.87 33.55
N GLN A 409 -1.86 -8.69 34.53
CA GLN A 409 -2.75 -9.11 35.63
C GLN A 409 -3.12 -7.86 36.46
N GLY A 410 -4.40 -7.54 36.59
CA GLY A 410 -4.89 -6.35 37.29
C GLY A 410 -5.14 -5.15 36.38
N ARG A 411 -5.08 -5.37 35.08
CA ARG A 411 -5.42 -4.36 34.05
C ARG A 411 -6.56 -4.86 33.15
N GLU A 412 -7.54 -5.53 33.75
CA GLU A 412 -8.69 -6.09 33.03
C GLU A 412 -9.53 -5.03 32.32
N ASP A 413 -9.53 -3.79 32.82
CA ASP A 413 -10.21 -2.65 32.19
C ASP A 413 -9.49 -2.22 30.89
N VAL A 414 -8.17 -2.15 30.90
CA VAL A 414 -7.36 -1.85 29.69
C VAL A 414 -7.52 -2.97 28.66
N TRP A 415 -7.47 -4.21 29.11
CA TRP A 415 -7.69 -5.37 28.25
C TRP A 415 -9.07 -5.35 27.58
N ARG A 416 -10.12 -5.02 28.35
CA ARG A 416 -11.48 -4.94 27.83
C ARG A 416 -11.60 -3.85 26.76
N ARG A 417 -11.11 -2.65 27.04
CA ARG A 417 -11.10 -1.55 26.08
C ARG A 417 -10.37 -1.95 24.78
N MET A 418 -9.22 -2.59 24.93
CA MET A 418 -8.45 -3.03 23.76
C MET A 418 -9.19 -4.10 22.95
N GLN A 419 -9.95 -5.00 23.57
CA GLN A 419 -10.79 -5.96 22.84
C GLN A 419 -11.94 -5.26 22.12
N ASP A 420 -12.57 -4.26 22.72
CA ASP A 420 -13.64 -3.47 22.10
C ASP A 420 -13.10 -2.68 20.89
N ASP A 421 -11.92 -2.06 21.01
CA ASP A 421 -11.25 -1.34 19.92
C ASP A 421 -10.80 -2.29 18.81
N ARG A 422 -10.27 -3.48 19.17
CA ARG A 422 -9.94 -4.53 18.19
C ARG A 422 -11.16 -5.01 17.41
N ALA A 423 -12.28 -5.23 18.09
CA ALA A 423 -13.51 -5.64 17.43
C ALA A 423 -13.99 -4.56 16.44
N THR A 424 -13.90 -3.28 16.81
CA THR A 424 -14.25 -2.16 15.94
C THR A 424 -13.30 -2.04 14.76
N HIS A 425 -12.00 -2.21 14.98
CA HIS A 425 -10.99 -2.24 13.92
C HIS A 425 -11.25 -3.39 12.94
N ALA A 426 -11.49 -4.61 13.43
CA ALA A 426 -11.80 -5.77 12.61
C ALA A 426 -13.10 -5.60 11.80
N ASP A 427 -14.11 -4.94 12.36
CA ASP A 427 -15.33 -4.57 11.62
C ASP A 427 -15.03 -3.56 10.49
N ALA A 428 -14.14 -2.58 10.75
CA ALA A 428 -13.72 -1.60 9.75
C ALA A 428 -12.93 -2.27 8.61
N GLU A 429 -11.97 -3.11 8.96
CA GLU A 429 -11.16 -3.92 8.03
C GLU A 429 -12.04 -4.82 7.17
N THR A 430 -13.02 -5.51 7.79
CA THR A 430 -13.97 -6.36 7.07
C THR A 430 -14.83 -5.55 6.09
N ALA A 431 -15.31 -4.38 6.50
CA ALA A 431 -16.10 -3.51 5.63
C ALA A 431 -15.27 -2.97 4.46
N GLN A 432 -14.02 -2.57 4.71
CA GLN A 432 -13.05 -2.16 3.72
C GLN A 432 -12.81 -3.27 2.69
N TYR A 433 -12.46 -4.46 3.17
CA TYR A 433 -12.21 -5.61 2.32
C TYR A 433 -13.38 -5.93 1.39
N ARG A 434 -14.61 -5.95 1.91
CA ARG A 434 -15.82 -6.21 1.11
C ARG A 434 -16.09 -5.14 0.06
N VAL A 435 -15.82 -3.88 0.37
CA VAL A 435 -15.93 -2.79 -0.60
C VAL A 435 -14.88 -2.96 -1.71
N ASP A 436 -13.65 -3.31 -1.36
CA ASP A 436 -12.56 -3.53 -2.31
C ASP A 436 -12.82 -4.74 -3.22
N VAL A 437 -13.40 -5.81 -2.68
CA VAL A 437 -13.82 -6.99 -3.47
C VAL A 437 -14.94 -6.61 -4.45
N ARG A 438 -15.93 -5.81 -4.04
CA ARG A 438 -16.97 -5.31 -4.97
C ARG A 438 -16.39 -4.40 -6.05
N LEU A 439 -15.45 -3.54 -5.67
CA LEU A 439 -14.74 -2.67 -6.61
C LEU A 439 -13.95 -3.49 -7.63
N ALA A 440 -13.29 -4.56 -7.18
CA ALA A 440 -12.61 -5.50 -8.06
C ALA A 440 -13.59 -6.23 -9.01
N ALA A 441 -14.74 -6.66 -8.51
CA ALA A 441 -15.77 -7.28 -9.33
C ALA A 441 -16.27 -6.34 -10.45
N LEU A 442 -16.49 -5.07 -10.16
CA LEU A 442 -16.84 -4.07 -11.18
C LEU A 442 -15.71 -3.86 -12.19
N ALA A 443 -14.44 -3.87 -11.75
CA ALA A 443 -13.30 -3.79 -12.66
C ALA A 443 -13.20 -5.04 -13.57
N ARG A 444 -13.47 -6.25 -13.04
CA ARG A 444 -13.58 -7.48 -13.84
C ARG A 444 -14.70 -7.39 -14.89
N MET A 445 -15.86 -6.83 -14.51
CA MET A 445 -16.96 -6.58 -15.46
C MET A 445 -16.56 -5.60 -16.55
N ARG A 446 -15.81 -4.53 -16.22
CA ARG A 446 -15.28 -3.58 -17.19
C ARG A 446 -14.40 -4.29 -18.23
N THR A 447 -13.51 -5.17 -17.80
CA THR A 447 -12.66 -5.97 -18.70
C THR A 447 -13.50 -6.81 -19.67
N ILE A 448 -14.56 -7.45 -19.18
CA ILE A 448 -15.48 -8.23 -20.02
C ILE A 448 -16.20 -7.34 -21.04
N LEU A 449 -16.68 -6.17 -20.64
CA LEU A 449 -17.32 -5.22 -21.55
C LEU A 449 -16.36 -4.72 -22.63
N VAL A 450 -15.11 -4.39 -22.28
CA VAL A 450 -14.05 -4.01 -23.23
C VAL A 450 -13.77 -5.15 -24.23
N ARG A 451 -13.71 -6.39 -23.76
CA ARG A 451 -13.55 -7.58 -24.61
C ARG A 451 -14.70 -7.73 -25.62
N ILE A 452 -15.95 -7.55 -25.18
CA ILE A 452 -17.13 -7.57 -26.07
C ILE A 452 -17.03 -6.45 -27.12
N ALA A 453 -16.69 -5.23 -26.69
CA ALA A 453 -16.51 -4.09 -27.59
C ALA A 453 -15.39 -4.34 -28.62
N GLY A 454 -14.24 -4.90 -28.21
CA GLY A 454 -13.12 -5.24 -29.08
C GLY A 454 -13.50 -6.28 -30.13
N LEU A 455 -14.21 -7.34 -29.74
CA LEU A 455 -14.72 -8.33 -30.67
C LEU A 455 -15.78 -7.75 -31.63
N GLN A 456 -16.61 -6.82 -31.14
CA GLN A 456 -17.58 -6.09 -31.98
C GLN A 456 -16.89 -5.14 -32.95
N TYR A 457 -15.79 -4.50 -32.56
CA TYR A 457 -14.96 -3.64 -33.40
C TYR A 457 -14.48 -4.37 -34.66
N PHE A 458 -14.02 -5.62 -34.53
CA PHE A 458 -13.58 -6.44 -35.67
C PHE A 458 -14.68 -6.73 -36.70
N GLN A 459 -15.92 -6.56 -36.37
CA GLN A 459 -17.02 -6.76 -37.32
C GLN A 459 -17.25 -5.52 -38.20
N SER A 460 -16.87 -4.36 -37.71
CA SER A 460 -17.10 -3.07 -38.37
C SER A 460 -15.83 -2.46 -38.96
N SER A 461 -14.63 -2.78 -38.45
CA SER A 461 -13.38 -2.08 -38.72
C SER A 461 -12.71 -2.73 -39.89
N GLY A 462 -12.66 -3.27 -40.70
CA GLY A 462 -11.79 -3.80 -41.77
C GLY A 462 -10.30 -3.92 -41.43
N ASP A 463 -9.94 -3.89 -40.14
CA ASP A 463 -8.54 -4.02 -39.67
C ASP A 463 -8.12 -5.51 -39.65
N GLU A 464 -7.74 -6.01 -40.82
CA GLU A 464 -7.35 -7.43 -40.99
C GLU A 464 -6.04 -7.74 -40.22
N ALA A 465 -5.14 -6.76 -40.05
CA ALA A 465 -3.89 -7.00 -39.31
C ALA A 465 -4.16 -7.23 -37.82
N ALA A 466 -5.02 -6.39 -37.22
CA ALA A 466 -5.44 -6.56 -35.83
C ALA A 466 -6.24 -7.86 -35.61
N LYS A 467 -7.11 -8.24 -36.55
CA LYS A 467 -7.83 -9.52 -36.50
C LYS A 467 -6.89 -10.72 -36.50
N GLN A 468 -5.87 -10.70 -37.37
CA GLN A 468 -4.88 -11.79 -37.44
C GLN A 468 -3.99 -11.85 -36.20
N ALA A 469 -3.61 -10.69 -35.66
CA ALA A 469 -2.86 -10.62 -34.41
C ALA A 469 -3.68 -11.20 -33.24
N PHE A 470 -4.95 -10.82 -33.13
CA PHE A 470 -5.85 -11.37 -32.12
C PHE A 470 -6.08 -12.87 -32.31
N ALA A 471 -6.27 -13.36 -33.53
CA ALA A 471 -6.50 -14.80 -33.80
C ALA A 471 -5.32 -15.64 -33.32
N ARG A 472 -4.07 -15.16 -33.49
CA ARG A 472 -2.89 -15.86 -32.95
C ARG A 472 -2.89 -15.83 -31.42
N LEU A 473 -3.19 -14.71 -30.81
CA LEU A 473 -3.26 -14.54 -29.36
C LEU A 473 -4.36 -15.42 -28.75
N ASP A 474 -5.56 -15.41 -29.31
CA ASP A 474 -6.68 -16.24 -28.88
C ASP A 474 -6.36 -17.76 -28.99
N THR A 475 -5.66 -18.15 -30.04
CA THR A 475 -5.15 -19.51 -30.17
C THR A 475 -4.12 -19.85 -29.10
N CYS A 476 -3.19 -18.92 -28.78
CA CYS A 476 -2.21 -19.12 -27.73
C CYS A 476 -2.88 -19.30 -26.36
N GLU A 477 -3.85 -18.46 -26.02
CA GLU A 477 -4.57 -18.52 -24.74
C GLU A 477 -5.45 -19.77 -24.60
N LYS A 478 -6.15 -20.15 -25.66
CA LYS A 478 -7.09 -21.31 -25.68
C LYS A 478 -6.44 -22.68 -25.79
N THR A 479 -5.24 -22.75 -26.33
CA THR A 479 -4.57 -24.05 -26.48
C THR A 479 -4.17 -24.59 -25.10
N PRO A 480 -4.57 -25.82 -24.73
CA PRO A 480 -4.23 -26.40 -23.43
C PRO A 480 -2.72 -26.49 -23.19
N VAL A 481 -2.33 -26.48 -21.92
CA VAL A 481 -0.99 -26.85 -21.45
C VAL A 481 -1.09 -28.25 -20.85
N GLY A 482 -0.53 -29.22 -21.53
CA GLY A 482 -0.73 -30.62 -21.18
C GLY A 482 -2.11 -31.15 -21.58
N SER A 483 -2.49 -32.28 -21.02
CA SER A 483 -3.76 -32.95 -21.26
C SER A 483 -4.37 -33.35 -19.93
N LEU A 484 -5.44 -32.71 -19.56
CA LEU A 484 -6.22 -33.10 -18.40
C LEU A 484 -7.14 -34.26 -18.77
N ASP A 485 -7.18 -35.28 -17.94
CA ASP A 485 -8.09 -36.41 -18.12
C ASP A 485 -9.54 -35.95 -17.85
N ASP A 486 -10.44 -36.23 -18.79
CA ASP A 486 -11.85 -35.83 -18.68
C ASP A 486 -12.55 -36.40 -17.45
N ASP A 487 -12.15 -37.57 -16.96
CA ASP A 487 -12.72 -38.16 -15.74
C ASP A 487 -12.21 -37.49 -14.50
N VAL A 488 -10.95 -37.01 -14.49
CA VAL A 488 -10.38 -36.20 -13.41
C VAL A 488 -11.05 -34.82 -13.37
N ALA A 489 -11.18 -34.15 -14.51
CA ALA A 489 -11.84 -32.87 -14.63
C ALA A 489 -13.30 -32.88 -14.14
N ARG A 490 -14.02 -33.97 -14.44
CA ARG A 490 -15.43 -34.15 -14.01
C ARG A 490 -15.57 -34.55 -12.53
N ALA A 491 -14.54 -35.10 -11.92
CA ALA A 491 -14.56 -35.55 -10.52
C ALA A 491 -14.27 -34.41 -9.58
N ALA A 492 -13.60 -33.33 -10.03
CA ALA A 492 -13.31 -32.17 -9.22
C ALA A 492 -14.61 -31.39 -8.92
N PRO A 493 -14.95 -31.12 -7.66
CA PRO A 493 -16.16 -30.35 -7.34
C PRO A 493 -16.04 -28.94 -7.90
N PRO A 494 -17.14 -28.35 -8.41
CA PRO A 494 -17.13 -26.96 -8.81
C PRO A 494 -16.82 -26.09 -7.59
N GLU A 495 -16.09 -25.01 -7.82
CA GLU A 495 -15.84 -24.05 -6.77
C GLU A 495 -17.16 -23.41 -6.28
N VAL A 496 -17.43 -23.56 -4.98
CA VAL A 496 -18.62 -22.98 -4.35
C VAL A 496 -18.25 -21.58 -3.86
N VAL A 497 -18.63 -20.58 -4.62
CA VAL A 497 -18.45 -19.18 -4.20
C VAL A 497 -19.66 -18.74 -3.40
N GLU A 498 -19.45 -18.41 -2.14
CA GLU A 498 -20.51 -17.84 -1.30
C GLU A 498 -20.76 -16.38 -1.68
N PRO A 499 -22.02 -16.00 -2.00
CA PRO A 499 -22.32 -14.61 -2.32
C PRO A 499 -21.99 -13.69 -1.14
N LEU A 500 -21.40 -12.52 -1.43
CA LEU A 500 -21.23 -11.49 -0.44
C LEU A 500 -22.57 -11.07 0.17
N PRO A 501 -22.60 -10.70 1.46
CA PRO A 501 -23.80 -10.13 2.07
C PRO A 501 -24.34 -8.95 1.26
N PRO A 502 -25.65 -8.64 1.33
CA PRO A 502 -26.19 -7.46 0.68
C PRO A 502 -25.42 -6.19 1.07
N PHE A 503 -25.19 -5.30 0.11
CA PHE A 503 -24.38 -4.07 0.31
C PHE A 503 -24.91 -3.17 1.43
N GLU A 504 -26.23 -3.20 1.68
CA GLU A 504 -26.87 -2.47 2.78
C GLU A 504 -26.31 -2.87 4.16
N LYS A 505 -25.92 -4.17 4.34
CA LYS A 505 -25.27 -4.61 5.58
C LYS A 505 -23.88 -4.03 5.76
N ASP A 506 -23.12 -3.89 4.68
CA ASP A 506 -21.82 -3.24 4.73
C ASP A 506 -21.97 -1.77 5.07
N LEU A 507 -22.96 -1.08 4.49
CA LEU A 507 -23.27 0.32 4.85
C LEU A 507 -23.68 0.48 6.32
N GLU A 508 -24.38 -0.49 6.90
CA GLU A 508 -24.70 -0.49 8.33
C GLU A 508 -23.42 -0.66 9.17
N THR A 509 -22.53 -1.56 8.78
CA THR A 509 -21.22 -1.73 9.43
C THR A 509 -20.40 -0.46 9.32
N VAL A 510 -20.30 0.14 8.13
CA VAL A 510 -19.62 1.42 7.92
C VAL A 510 -20.15 2.49 8.88
N LYS A 511 -21.45 2.64 9.00
CA LYS A 511 -22.06 3.63 9.92
C LYS A 511 -21.69 3.38 11.38
N ARG A 512 -21.52 2.12 11.78
CA ARG A 512 -21.14 1.73 13.14
C ARG A 512 -19.67 2.02 13.43
N VAL A 513 -18.77 1.73 12.49
CA VAL A 513 -17.32 1.90 12.68
C VAL A 513 -16.82 3.31 12.41
N LEU A 514 -17.66 4.19 11.91
CA LEU A 514 -17.29 5.58 11.64
C LEU A 514 -16.89 6.30 12.93
N PRO A 515 -15.63 6.73 13.09
CA PRO A 515 -15.20 7.45 14.27
C PRO A 515 -15.78 8.86 14.31
N SER A 516 -16.09 9.32 15.52
CA SER A 516 -16.47 10.73 15.75
C SER A 516 -15.24 11.63 15.87
N TRP A 517 -15.43 12.90 15.61
CA TRP A 517 -14.37 13.90 15.60
C TRP A 517 -14.76 15.19 16.30
N LEU A 518 -13.83 15.68 17.12
CA LEU A 518 -13.96 16.94 17.83
C LEU A 518 -13.41 18.13 17.03
N GLY A 519 -12.39 17.90 16.22
CA GLY A 519 -11.77 18.94 15.41
C GLY A 519 -10.58 19.63 16.07
N ILE A 520 -9.80 18.91 16.87
CA ILE A 520 -8.58 19.40 17.49
C ILE A 520 -7.38 18.51 17.19
N ASN A 521 -6.17 19.09 17.25
CA ASN A 521 -4.95 18.36 17.53
C ASN A 521 -4.51 18.68 18.95
N PHE A 522 -4.03 17.69 19.67
CA PHE A 522 -3.55 17.84 21.03
C PHE A 522 -2.21 17.12 21.25
N ARG A 523 -1.55 17.46 22.37
CA ARG A 523 -0.38 16.75 22.88
C ARG A 523 -0.58 16.30 24.32
N PRO A 524 0.09 15.23 24.74
CA PRO A 524 0.23 14.94 26.16
C PRO A 524 0.89 16.11 26.90
N ILE A 525 0.58 16.27 28.16
CA ILE A 525 1.18 17.30 29.03
C ILE A 525 2.35 16.64 29.78
N PRO A 526 3.58 17.16 29.68
CA PRO A 526 4.73 16.65 30.43
C PRO A 526 4.50 16.70 31.95
N ASP A 527 5.10 15.80 32.71
CA ASP A 527 4.87 15.64 34.15
C ASP A 527 5.07 16.92 34.93
N GLY A 528 6.15 17.70 34.70
CA GLY A 528 6.38 18.95 35.38
C GLY A 528 5.35 20.07 35.07
N GLU A 529 4.87 20.11 33.82
CA GLU A 529 3.79 21.06 33.42
C GLU A 529 2.45 20.61 34.02
N ARG A 530 2.19 19.32 34.09
CA ARG A 530 0.98 18.72 34.63
C ARG A 530 0.86 18.97 36.15
N GLU A 531 1.95 18.80 36.89
CA GLU A 531 2.01 19.11 38.34
C GLU A 531 1.73 20.59 38.58
N HIS A 532 2.29 21.50 37.77
CA HIS A 532 2.05 22.93 37.89
C HIS A 532 0.59 23.30 37.61
N LEU A 533 -0.03 22.65 36.61
CA LEU A 533 -1.44 22.87 36.26
C LEU A 533 -2.42 22.15 37.19
N ASN A 534 -1.93 21.23 38.01
CA ASN A 534 -2.73 20.35 38.89
C ASN A 534 -3.82 19.61 38.13
N VAL A 535 -3.45 18.96 37.03
CA VAL A 535 -4.36 18.18 36.18
C VAL A 535 -3.97 16.70 36.13
N ASP A 536 -4.93 15.84 35.78
CA ASP A 536 -4.73 14.41 35.67
C ASP A 536 -3.81 14.03 34.52
N ARG A 537 -3.28 12.80 34.53
CA ARG A 537 -2.38 12.29 33.50
C ARG A 537 -3.05 12.22 32.14
N GLY A 538 -4.36 11.97 32.09
CA GLY A 538 -5.14 11.91 30.86
C GLY A 538 -5.52 13.25 30.26
N ALA A 539 -5.24 14.38 30.96
CA ALA A 539 -5.47 15.71 30.40
C ALA A 539 -4.54 15.98 29.20
N VAL A 540 -5.04 16.68 28.20
CA VAL A 540 -4.28 16.98 26.97
C VAL A 540 -4.32 18.46 26.63
N ALA A 541 -3.20 19.01 26.18
CA ALA A 541 -3.10 20.39 25.72
C ALA A 541 -3.50 20.52 24.25
N VAL A 542 -4.45 21.41 23.96
CA VAL A 542 -4.91 21.70 22.60
C VAL A 542 -3.82 22.48 21.86
N GLN A 543 -3.27 21.86 20.81
CA GLN A 543 -2.30 22.49 19.92
C GLN A 543 -2.97 23.25 18.78
N ARG A 544 -4.08 22.70 18.27
CA ARG A 544 -4.83 23.26 17.14
C ARG A 544 -6.31 23.00 17.27
N VAL A 545 -7.09 23.97 16.82
CA VAL A 545 -8.52 23.81 16.53
C VAL A 545 -8.71 24.05 15.04
N PHE A 546 -9.34 23.11 14.36
CA PHE A 546 -9.62 23.25 12.94
C PHE A 546 -10.83 24.16 12.71
N PRO A 547 -10.82 25.03 11.68
CA PRO A 547 -11.98 25.85 11.33
C PRO A 547 -13.19 25.00 11.00
N ASP A 548 -14.38 25.54 11.24
CA ASP A 548 -15.68 24.92 10.92
C ASP A 548 -15.92 23.54 11.56
N THR A 549 -15.28 23.30 12.72
CA THR A 549 -15.40 22.03 13.46
C THR A 549 -16.20 22.18 14.75
N PRO A 550 -16.64 21.06 15.36
CA PRO A 550 -17.30 21.08 16.66
C PRO A 550 -16.54 21.87 17.74
N ALA A 551 -15.25 21.66 17.86
CA ALA A 551 -14.40 22.36 18.82
C ALA A 551 -14.36 23.88 18.54
N PHE A 552 -14.28 24.26 17.26
CA PHE A 552 -14.30 25.66 16.86
C PHE A 552 -15.63 26.34 17.23
N ALA A 553 -16.75 25.67 16.93
CA ALA A 553 -18.10 26.14 17.27
C ALA A 553 -18.31 26.24 18.79
N ALA A 554 -17.73 25.34 19.57
CA ALA A 554 -17.76 25.35 21.03
C ALA A 554 -16.81 26.35 21.66
N GLY A 555 -16.03 27.11 20.89
CA GLY A 555 -15.10 28.14 21.37
C GLY A 555 -13.85 27.58 22.05
N ILE A 556 -13.47 26.32 21.77
CA ILE A 556 -12.19 25.73 22.20
C ILE A 556 -11.06 26.47 21.47
N ARG A 557 -9.95 26.68 22.11
CA ARG A 557 -8.82 27.45 21.58
C ARG A 557 -7.50 26.69 21.73
N PRO A 558 -6.51 26.96 20.89
CA PRO A 558 -5.13 26.55 21.18
C PRO A 558 -4.68 27.06 22.55
N GLY A 559 -4.05 26.19 23.32
CA GLY A 559 -3.64 26.47 24.71
C GLY A 559 -4.64 26.04 25.78
N ASP A 560 -5.88 25.72 25.42
CA ASP A 560 -6.80 25.08 26.36
C ASP A 560 -6.29 23.68 26.73
N VAL A 561 -6.57 23.23 27.94
CA VAL A 561 -6.33 21.86 28.37
C VAL A 561 -7.67 21.14 28.47
N VAL A 562 -7.84 20.08 27.67
CA VAL A 562 -9.02 19.23 27.74
C VAL A 562 -8.84 18.28 28.92
N LEU A 563 -9.78 18.35 29.87
CA LEU A 563 -9.77 17.53 31.10
C LEU A 563 -10.57 16.23 30.89
N GLY A 564 -11.60 16.24 30.04
CA GLY A 564 -12.52 15.13 29.80
C GLY A 564 -13.96 15.47 30.12
N PRO A 565 -14.86 14.47 30.20
CA PRO A 565 -16.23 14.68 30.63
C PRO A 565 -16.29 15.08 32.11
N PRO A 566 -17.28 15.89 32.53
CA PRO A 566 -17.38 16.34 33.91
C PRO A 566 -17.46 15.19 34.92
N GLY A 567 -16.53 15.18 35.87
CA GLY A 567 -16.50 14.18 36.94
C GLY A 567 -15.84 12.85 36.58
N GLU A 568 -15.32 12.72 35.39
CA GLU A 568 -14.48 11.57 34.99
C GLU A 568 -13.01 11.97 34.95
N HIS A 569 -12.15 11.05 35.36
CA HIS A 569 -10.69 11.24 35.35
C HIS A 569 -10.07 10.21 34.41
N PHE A 570 -9.30 10.68 33.45
CA PHE A 570 -8.58 9.81 32.56
C PHE A 570 -7.14 9.63 33.04
N ASP A 571 -6.66 8.40 33.01
CA ASP A 571 -5.33 8.01 33.49
C ASP A 571 -4.27 8.01 32.36
N GLU A 572 -4.69 8.22 31.12
CA GLU A 572 -3.81 8.29 29.94
C GLU A 572 -4.31 9.26 28.89
N PRO A 573 -3.41 9.97 28.16
CA PRO A 573 -3.78 11.01 27.20
C PRO A 573 -4.61 10.51 26.01
N ASN A 574 -4.38 9.27 25.57
CA ASN A 574 -5.11 8.69 24.44
C ASN A 574 -6.56 8.38 24.77
N ARG A 575 -6.91 8.29 26.05
CA ARG A 575 -8.29 8.03 26.50
C ARG A 575 -9.27 9.12 25.99
N ILE A 576 -8.83 10.37 25.88
CA ILE A 576 -9.64 11.44 25.28
C ILE A 576 -9.95 11.14 23.80
N ARG A 577 -8.95 10.68 23.04
CA ARG A 577 -9.15 10.30 21.62
C ARG A 577 -10.13 9.16 21.49
N GLU A 578 -9.89 8.06 22.21
CA GLU A 578 -10.74 6.87 22.23
C GLU A 578 -12.19 7.23 22.59
N TRP A 579 -12.38 7.98 23.67
CA TRP A 579 -13.70 8.45 24.11
C TRP A 579 -14.43 9.27 23.06
N ILE A 580 -13.74 10.20 22.39
CA ILE A 580 -14.33 11.00 21.30
C ILE A 580 -14.69 10.09 20.11
N MET A 581 -13.79 9.20 19.70
CA MET A 581 -14.01 8.33 18.52
C MET A 581 -15.16 7.35 18.72
N THR A 582 -15.33 6.81 19.94
CA THR A 582 -16.38 5.85 20.28
C THR A 582 -17.71 6.51 20.61
N SER A 583 -17.73 7.83 20.87
CA SER A 583 -18.97 8.56 21.13
C SER A 583 -19.83 8.66 19.85
N PRO A 584 -21.16 8.44 19.92
CA PRO A 584 -22.01 8.46 18.72
C PRO A 584 -21.98 9.84 18.03
N ARG A 585 -21.97 9.86 16.71
CA ARG A 585 -22.03 11.10 15.93
C ARG A 585 -23.31 11.86 16.19
N GLY A 586 -23.22 13.20 16.18
CA GLY A 586 -24.32 14.08 16.49
C GLY A 586 -24.66 14.15 17.97
N THR A 587 -23.98 13.38 18.82
CA THR A 587 -24.16 13.47 20.26
C THR A 587 -23.52 14.75 20.78
N ALA A 588 -24.24 15.44 21.64
CA ALA A 588 -23.72 16.57 22.39
C ALA A 588 -23.01 16.05 23.64
N ILE A 589 -21.67 16.07 23.65
CA ILE A 589 -20.86 15.63 24.78
C ILE A 589 -20.49 16.81 25.68
N PRO A 590 -20.69 16.72 27.02
CA PRO A 590 -20.17 17.72 27.93
C PRO A 590 -18.65 17.57 28.08
N LEU A 591 -17.95 18.71 28.15
CA LEU A 591 -16.49 18.73 28.18
C LEU A 591 -16.01 19.80 29.15
N ASP A 592 -15.17 19.42 30.09
CA ASP A 592 -14.45 20.34 30.96
C ASP A 592 -13.08 20.67 30.35
N ILE A 593 -12.76 21.95 30.23
CA ILE A 593 -11.47 22.44 29.73
C ILE A 593 -10.88 23.44 30.75
N LEU A 594 -9.56 23.39 30.94
CA LEU A 594 -8.83 24.39 31.72
C LEU A 594 -8.29 25.45 30.74
N ARG A 595 -8.66 26.71 30.99
CA ARG A 595 -8.20 27.87 30.22
C ARG A 595 -7.49 28.86 31.16
N GLY A 596 -6.19 28.90 31.12
CA GLY A 596 -5.39 29.53 32.15
C GLY A 596 -5.60 28.82 33.49
N GLU A 597 -6.14 29.53 34.47
CA GLU A 597 -6.47 28.96 35.80
C GLU A 597 -7.97 28.63 35.97
N GLU A 598 -8.80 28.88 34.95
CA GLU A 598 -10.26 28.75 35.04
C GLU A 598 -10.74 27.49 34.34
N THR A 599 -11.57 26.69 35.02
CA THR A 599 -12.27 25.55 34.39
C THR A 599 -13.52 26.05 33.65
N VAL A 600 -13.51 25.94 32.35
CA VAL A 600 -14.62 26.26 31.44
C VAL A 600 -15.39 24.98 31.10
N LYS A 601 -16.70 25.00 31.36
CA LYS A 601 -17.60 23.89 30.94
C LYS A 601 -18.22 24.21 29.60
N THR A 602 -18.10 23.29 28.66
CA THR A 602 -18.67 23.45 27.33
C THR A 602 -19.39 22.18 26.89
N THR A 603 -20.19 22.26 25.83
CA THR A 603 -20.86 21.13 25.21
C THR A 603 -20.52 21.13 23.73
N VAL A 604 -20.11 19.98 23.20
CA VAL A 604 -19.63 19.86 21.83
C VAL A 604 -20.44 18.79 21.09
N SER A 605 -21.04 19.15 19.96
CA SER A 605 -21.76 18.20 19.10
C SER A 605 -20.80 17.57 18.09
N LEU A 606 -20.45 16.30 18.28
CA LEU A 606 -19.46 15.60 17.48
C LEU A 606 -19.91 15.40 16.02
N THR A 607 -18.97 15.47 15.08
CA THR A 607 -19.15 15.16 13.66
C THR A 607 -18.39 13.91 13.27
N ALA A 608 -18.58 13.43 12.03
CA ALA A 608 -17.76 12.35 11.48
C ALA A 608 -16.29 12.78 11.38
N TYR A 609 -15.38 11.83 11.55
CA TYR A 609 -13.98 12.04 11.25
C TYR A 609 -13.81 12.35 9.75
N PRO A 610 -13.07 13.40 9.37
CA PRO A 610 -12.96 13.78 7.98
C PRO A 610 -11.98 12.85 7.22
N VAL A 611 -12.36 12.42 6.04
CA VAL A 611 -11.51 11.62 5.12
C VAL A 611 -10.23 12.36 4.72
N ARG A 612 -10.28 13.69 4.68
CA ARG A 612 -9.12 14.54 4.46
C ARG A 612 -9.03 15.55 5.58
N ALA A 613 -7.86 15.62 6.21
CA ALA A 613 -7.62 16.69 7.18
C ALA A 613 -7.95 18.05 6.54
N PRO A 614 -8.67 18.92 7.26
CA PRO A 614 -8.96 20.26 6.77
C PRO A 614 -7.67 20.96 6.33
N ALA A 615 -7.73 21.64 5.21
CA ALA A 615 -6.57 22.35 4.67
C ALA A 615 -6.03 23.35 5.70
N LEU A 616 -4.72 23.39 5.86
CA LEU A 616 -4.08 24.47 6.63
C LEU A 616 -4.34 25.80 5.92
N PRO A 617 -4.42 26.91 6.68
CA PRO A 617 -4.38 28.22 6.08
C PRO A 617 -3.22 28.30 5.08
N ALA A 618 -3.48 28.87 3.92
CA ALA A 618 -2.41 29.04 2.93
C ALA A 618 -1.27 29.86 3.58
N PRO A 619 -0.01 29.48 3.38
CA PRO A 619 1.10 30.25 3.92
C PRO A 619 1.03 31.70 3.44
N PRO A 620 1.28 32.67 4.30
CA PRO A 620 1.29 34.07 3.90
C PRO A 620 2.33 34.31 2.80
N LYS A 621 1.96 35.05 1.79
CA LYS A 621 2.78 35.36 0.62
C LYS A 621 3.59 36.64 0.82
N ALA A 622 4.57 36.87 -0.04
CA ALA A 622 5.26 38.15 -0.08
C ALA A 622 4.26 39.31 -0.30
N GLY A 623 4.35 40.32 0.53
CA GLY A 623 3.43 41.47 0.59
C GLY A 623 2.31 41.35 1.63
N ASP A 624 2.00 40.16 2.13
CA ASP A 624 1.00 39.96 3.17
C ASP A 624 1.53 40.47 4.54
N ALA A 625 0.62 40.86 5.45
CA ALA A 625 0.99 41.16 6.82
C ALA A 625 1.53 39.90 7.51
N ALA A 626 2.67 40.03 8.21
CA ALA A 626 3.23 38.95 8.98
C ALA A 626 2.33 38.65 10.19
N PRO A 627 1.99 37.36 10.45
CA PRO A 627 1.26 37.01 11.66
C PRO A 627 2.03 37.46 12.93
N PRO A 628 1.32 37.89 13.98
CA PRO A 628 1.96 38.36 15.21
C PRO A 628 2.70 37.21 15.92
N LEU A 629 3.85 37.53 16.54
CA LEU A 629 4.70 36.56 17.25
C LEU A 629 4.47 36.57 18.78
N THR A 630 3.30 37.02 19.23
CA THR A 630 3.01 37.34 20.65
C THR A 630 2.87 36.13 21.58
N THR A 631 2.70 34.90 21.02
CA THR A 631 2.51 33.69 21.84
C THR A 631 3.80 32.86 22.02
N LEU A 632 4.93 33.39 21.59
CA LEU A 632 6.22 32.69 21.72
C LEU A 632 6.75 32.80 23.18
N THR A 633 7.28 31.66 23.64
CA THR A 633 8.02 31.63 24.92
C THR A 633 9.51 31.78 24.63
N SER A 634 10.12 32.86 25.18
CA SER A 634 11.55 33.11 25.00
C SER A 634 12.41 32.12 25.77
N ILE A 635 13.39 31.53 25.09
CA ILE A 635 14.40 30.64 25.68
C ILE A 635 15.73 31.34 25.87
N ARG A 636 16.15 32.14 24.89
CA ARG A 636 17.37 32.92 24.90
C ARG A 636 17.16 34.24 24.20
N THR A 637 17.47 35.33 24.87
CA THR A 637 17.38 36.70 24.36
C THR A 637 18.61 37.48 24.80
N PRO A 638 19.22 38.36 23.97
CA PRO A 638 20.24 39.31 24.39
C PRO A 638 19.70 40.23 25.51
N ALA A 639 20.58 40.66 26.42
CA ALA A 639 20.19 41.42 27.63
C ALA A 639 19.46 42.75 27.36
N ASP A 640 19.63 43.31 26.16
CA ASP A 640 19.12 44.65 25.77
C ASP A 640 17.94 44.58 24.77
N ASP A 641 17.28 43.42 24.59
CA ASP A 641 16.33 43.26 23.52
C ASP A 641 15.04 42.51 23.94
N ASP A 642 13.87 43.08 23.63
CA ASP A 642 12.58 42.38 23.71
C ASP A 642 12.35 41.59 22.42
N ALA A 643 12.58 40.25 22.47
CA ALA A 643 12.46 39.32 21.34
C ALA A 643 11.08 39.30 20.67
N THR A 644 10.06 39.82 21.36
CA THR A 644 8.66 39.82 20.93
C THR A 644 8.16 41.19 20.50
N SER A 645 9.01 42.29 20.61
CA SER A 645 8.56 43.62 20.27
C SER A 645 8.07 43.72 18.81
N ALA A 646 6.87 44.23 18.67
CA ALA A 646 6.15 44.34 17.39
C ALA A 646 6.71 45.49 16.54
N GLY A 647 7.87 45.32 15.91
CA GLY A 647 8.41 46.32 14.99
C GLY A 647 9.83 46.01 14.50
N GLY A 648 10.12 46.30 13.24
CA GLY A 648 11.44 46.21 12.63
C GLY A 648 11.68 44.95 11.75
N LYS A 649 12.64 45.08 10.85
CA LYS A 649 13.10 43.97 9.99
C LYS A 649 13.59 42.81 10.85
N ARG A 650 13.19 41.60 10.49
CA ARG A 650 13.70 40.36 11.12
C ARG A 650 13.57 39.17 10.24
N LEU A 651 14.41 38.17 10.42
CA LEU A 651 14.24 36.86 9.81
C LEU A 651 13.78 35.87 10.87
N VAL A 652 12.63 35.23 10.65
CA VAL A 652 12.14 34.12 11.46
C VAL A 652 12.63 32.82 10.88
N PHE A 653 13.37 32.04 11.66
CA PHE A 653 13.94 30.75 11.31
C PHE A 653 13.22 29.65 12.08
N PHE A 654 12.32 28.94 11.42
CA PHE A 654 11.64 27.76 11.98
C PHE A 654 12.54 26.54 11.87
N TRP A 655 12.84 25.90 13.00
CA TRP A 655 13.82 24.83 13.11
C TRP A 655 13.44 23.78 14.14
N ALA A 656 14.22 22.67 14.26
CA ALA A 656 14.09 21.71 15.34
C ALA A 656 15.47 21.11 15.73
N THR A 657 15.58 20.64 16.97
CA THR A 657 16.85 20.09 17.50
C THR A 657 17.33 18.83 16.76
N TRP A 658 16.42 18.04 16.23
CA TRP A 658 16.68 16.85 15.43
C TRP A 658 16.95 17.14 13.94
N CYS A 659 16.64 18.33 13.46
CA CYS A 659 16.69 18.70 12.05
C CYS A 659 18.14 18.93 11.54
N GLY A 660 18.69 17.96 10.82
CA GLY A 660 20.03 18.04 10.21
C GLY A 660 20.20 19.21 9.25
N PRO A 661 19.31 19.41 8.24
CA PRO A 661 19.36 20.54 7.34
C PRO A 661 19.27 21.90 8.04
N CYS A 662 18.54 22.00 9.18
CA CYS A 662 18.49 23.21 10.00
C CYS A 662 19.86 23.55 10.54
N LYS A 663 20.54 22.57 11.17
CA LYS A 663 21.89 22.74 11.74
C LYS A 663 22.92 23.16 10.67
N ASN A 664 22.79 22.59 9.46
CA ASN A 664 23.67 22.88 8.35
C ASN A 664 23.45 24.29 7.76
N SER A 665 22.27 24.87 7.91
CA SER A 665 21.95 26.22 7.40
C SER A 665 22.44 27.35 8.35
N VAL A 666 22.68 27.06 9.62
CA VAL A 666 23.04 28.07 10.64
C VAL A 666 24.27 28.90 10.28
N PRO A 667 25.39 28.36 9.80
CA PRO A 667 26.56 29.18 9.46
C PRO A 667 26.27 30.23 8.38
N GLU A 668 25.56 29.84 7.33
CA GLU A 668 25.19 30.74 6.22
C GLU A 668 24.15 31.78 6.69
N LEU A 669 23.19 31.36 7.52
CA LEU A 669 22.18 32.22 8.12
C LEU A 669 22.80 33.32 9.00
N LEU A 670 23.78 32.97 9.82
CA LEU A 670 24.48 33.93 10.68
C LEU A 670 25.37 34.88 9.87
N ALA A 671 26.11 34.37 8.86
CA ALA A 671 26.89 35.22 7.97
C ALA A 671 26.00 36.21 7.21
N TRP A 672 24.83 35.79 6.77
CA TRP A 672 23.84 36.68 6.17
C TRP A 672 23.32 37.73 7.21
N SER A 673 22.97 37.32 8.44
CA SER A 673 22.52 38.21 9.50
C SER A 673 23.56 39.26 9.81
N ASP A 674 24.82 38.90 9.98
CA ASP A 674 25.93 39.80 10.28
C ASP A 674 26.17 40.82 9.13
N SER A 675 26.09 40.34 7.87
CA SER A 675 26.30 41.20 6.72
C SER A 675 25.12 42.16 6.45
N SER A 676 23.89 41.73 6.71
CA SER A 676 22.68 42.52 6.47
C SER A 676 22.24 43.39 7.63
N GLY A 677 22.75 43.13 8.85
CA GLY A 677 22.29 43.77 10.08
C GLY A 677 20.86 43.36 10.49
N VAL A 678 20.27 42.34 9.84
CA VAL A 678 18.90 41.87 10.14
C VAL A 678 18.95 40.78 11.22
N PRO A 679 18.28 40.97 12.35
CA PRO A 679 18.28 40.01 13.44
C PRO A 679 17.52 38.70 13.04
N VAL A 680 18.04 37.57 13.54
CA VAL A 680 17.40 36.25 13.37
C VAL A 680 16.70 35.86 14.67
N LEU A 681 15.41 35.49 14.57
CA LEU A 681 14.64 34.83 15.62
C LEU A 681 14.45 33.36 15.24
N ALA A 682 15.09 32.44 15.97
CA ALA A 682 14.94 31.01 15.80
C ALA A 682 13.73 30.51 16.59
N VAL A 683 12.76 29.91 15.93
CA VAL A 683 11.50 29.42 16.52
C VAL A 683 11.38 27.93 16.31
N THR A 684 11.12 27.19 17.38
CA THR A 684 10.86 25.74 17.33
C THR A 684 9.55 25.40 18.06
N ASP A 685 8.92 24.30 17.71
CA ASP A 685 7.72 23.79 18.37
C ASP A 685 8.03 22.78 19.49
N GLU A 686 9.32 22.56 19.78
CA GLU A 686 9.76 21.66 20.82
C GLU A 686 9.62 22.30 22.22
N ASP A 687 9.59 21.46 23.25
CA ASP A 687 9.48 21.92 24.63
C ASP A 687 10.72 22.74 25.08
N PRO A 688 10.55 23.68 25.99
CA PRO A 688 11.63 24.57 26.44
C PRO A 688 12.84 23.85 27.05
N GLU A 689 12.64 22.72 27.72
CA GLU A 689 13.74 21.97 28.37
C GLU A 689 14.60 21.26 27.36
N THR A 690 13.99 20.58 26.38
CA THR A 690 14.67 19.96 25.25
C THR A 690 15.54 20.99 24.50
N VAL A 691 14.97 22.18 24.24
CA VAL A 691 15.69 23.24 23.53
C VAL A 691 16.86 23.78 24.37
N ARG A 692 16.69 24.00 25.67
CA ARG A 692 17.79 24.44 26.57
C ARG A 692 18.90 23.39 26.59
N LYS A 693 18.56 22.11 26.79
CA LYS A 693 19.53 21.03 26.82
C LYS A 693 20.30 20.91 25.49
N PHE A 694 19.62 21.11 24.37
CA PHE A 694 20.30 21.17 23.08
C PHE A 694 21.26 22.35 22.98
N LEU A 695 20.84 23.55 23.36
CA LEU A 695 21.65 24.76 23.29
C LEU A 695 22.89 24.70 24.21
N ASP A 696 22.74 24.11 25.40
CA ASP A 696 23.85 23.88 26.34
C ASP A 696 24.90 22.90 25.80
N GLY A 697 24.47 21.91 25.03
CA GLY A 697 25.36 20.95 24.37
C GLY A 697 25.90 21.41 23.01
N TRP A 698 25.38 22.51 22.45
CA TRP A 698 25.74 22.98 21.12
C TRP A 698 26.97 23.90 21.16
N THR A 699 28.10 23.46 20.63
CA THR A 699 29.39 24.16 20.70
C THR A 699 29.67 25.15 19.57
N LYS A 700 28.80 25.21 18.55
CA LYS A 700 28.95 26.10 17.39
C LYS A 700 28.10 27.36 17.57
N PRO A 701 28.36 28.45 16.82
CA PRO A 701 27.47 29.61 16.82
C PRO A 701 26.03 29.23 16.47
N PHE A 702 25.06 29.91 17.13
CA PHE A 702 23.64 29.71 16.93
C PHE A 702 22.89 31.07 17.11
N PRO A 703 21.74 31.32 16.45
CA PRO A 703 21.02 32.58 16.60
C PRO A 703 20.89 33.01 18.05
N ALA A 704 21.14 34.31 18.33
CA ALA A 704 21.13 34.86 19.69
C ALA A 704 19.73 34.86 20.30
N ARG A 705 18.68 34.94 19.46
CA ARG A 705 17.27 34.91 19.86
C ARG A 705 16.68 33.55 19.54
N VAL A 706 16.21 32.84 20.57
CA VAL A 706 15.58 31.53 20.46
C VAL A 706 14.28 31.53 21.27
N ALA A 707 13.21 31.12 20.65
CA ALA A 707 11.88 30.98 21.27
C ALA A 707 11.21 29.65 20.91
N THR A 708 10.27 29.26 21.76
CA THR A 708 9.46 28.05 21.47
C THR A 708 8.00 28.46 21.24
N ASP A 709 7.37 27.71 20.33
CA ASP A 709 5.96 27.76 19.94
C ASP A 709 5.33 26.38 20.19
N THR A 710 5.34 25.97 21.47
CA THR A 710 4.89 24.62 21.89
C THR A 710 3.46 24.28 21.47
N LEU A 711 2.63 25.29 21.28
CA LEU A 711 1.25 25.16 20.79
C LEU A 711 1.15 25.19 19.27
N ARG A 712 2.27 25.38 18.55
CA ARG A 712 2.34 25.49 17.09
C ARG A 712 1.50 26.63 16.49
N THR A 713 1.02 27.56 17.30
CA THR A 713 0.16 28.67 16.85
C THR A 713 0.84 29.52 15.78
N ILE A 714 2.12 29.83 15.99
CA ILE A 714 2.93 30.61 15.05
C ILE A 714 3.32 29.76 13.82
N HIS A 715 3.72 28.50 14.03
CA HIS A 715 4.00 27.57 12.91
C HIS A 715 2.81 27.48 11.95
N ILE A 716 1.60 27.39 12.49
CA ILE A 716 0.36 27.32 11.71
C ILE A 716 0.08 28.64 11.01
N ALA A 717 0.14 29.77 11.74
CA ALA A 717 -0.14 31.08 11.18
C ALA A 717 0.83 31.42 10.03
N TYR A 718 2.07 30.97 10.14
CA TYR A 718 3.07 31.10 9.07
C TYR A 718 3.01 29.99 8.04
N GLY A 719 2.10 29.01 8.14
CA GLY A 719 1.97 27.88 7.21
C GLY A 719 3.25 27.05 7.11
N VAL A 720 3.91 26.77 8.23
CA VAL A 720 5.15 25.98 8.29
C VAL A 720 4.81 24.50 8.12
N SER A 721 5.07 23.97 6.95
CA SER A 721 4.86 22.55 6.60
C SER A 721 6.09 21.66 6.84
N GLY A 722 7.24 22.26 7.09
CA GLY A 722 8.49 21.54 7.33
C GLY A 722 9.62 22.48 7.77
N THR A 723 10.67 21.91 8.37
CA THR A 723 11.88 22.62 8.82
C THR A 723 13.11 22.22 8.02
N PRO A 724 14.02 23.17 7.73
CA PRO A 724 13.93 24.60 8.04
C PRO A 724 12.94 25.37 7.17
N THR A 725 12.26 26.36 7.75
CA THR A 725 11.54 27.38 6.99
C THR A 725 12.06 28.75 7.44
N PHE A 726 12.35 29.61 6.47
CA PHE A 726 12.86 30.96 6.69
C PHE A 726 11.84 31.97 6.19
N VAL A 727 11.56 33.00 6.98
CA VAL A 727 10.61 34.05 6.63
C VAL A 727 11.22 35.40 6.97
N LEU A 728 11.43 36.25 5.98
CA LEU A 728 11.93 37.60 6.14
C LEU A 728 10.74 38.56 6.25
N ILE A 729 10.73 39.36 7.33
CA ILE A 729 9.71 40.38 7.61
C ILE A 729 10.36 41.74 7.41
N ASP A 730 9.70 42.63 6.71
CA ASP A 730 10.14 43.99 6.46
C ASP A 730 9.84 44.99 7.63
N GLU A 731 10.25 46.24 7.47
CA GLU A 731 10.03 47.31 8.46
C GLU A 731 8.56 47.66 8.67
N GLN A 732 7.72 47.35 7.68
CA GLN A 732 6.28 47.57 7.70
C GLN A 732 5.52 46.38 8.32
N GLY A 733 6.24 45.33 8.77
CA GLY A 733 5.66 44.11 9.28
C GLY A 733 5.05 43.17 8.24
N LYS A 734 5.48 43.27 7.00
CA LYS A 734 5.02 42.40 5.90
C LYS A 734 6.03 41.30 5.57
N ILE A 735 5.54 40.19 5.07
CA ILE A 735 6.39 39.12 4.53
C ILE A 735 7.10 39.64 3.28
N ALA A 736 8.39 39.71 3.34
CA ALA A 736 9.21 40.13 2.20
C ALA A 736 9.73 38.94 1.37
N TRP A 737 10.04 37.86 2.05
CA TRP A 737 10.57 36.67 1.41
C TRP A 737 10.34 35.42 2.28
N ARG A 738 10.28 34.24 1.63
CA ARG A 738 10.12 32.95 2.29
C ARG A 738 10.88 31.85 1.53
N GLN A 739 11.49 30.95 2.29
CA GLN A 739 12.06 29.70 1.76
C GLN A 739 11.74 28.54 2.72
N THR A 740 11.31 27.40 2.17
CA THR A 740 11.17 26.13 2.90
C THR A 740 12.21 25.16 2.40
N GLY A 741 12.89 24.48 3.33
CA GLY A 741 13.99 23.56 3.06
C GLY A 741 15.34 24.26 2.86
N TYR A 742 16.40 23.48 3.06
CA TYR A 742 17.80 23.88 2.85
C TYR A 742 18.62 22.72 2.33
N SER A 743 19.48 23.00 1.38
CA SER A 743 20.55 22.09 0.99
C SER A 743 21.82 22.89 0.72
N ALA A 744 22.96 22.37 1.09
CA ALA A 744 24.25 23.04 0.89
C ALA A 744 24.55 23.38 -0.58
N LYS A 745 23.93 22.67 -1.53
CA LYS A 745 24.06 22.92 -2.97
C LYS A 745 23.27 24.14 -3.44
N LYS A 746 22.10 24.43 -2.82
CA LYS A 746 21.22 25.55 -3.20
C LYS A 746 21.43 26.77 -2.31
N GLY A 747 21.91 26.60 -1.09
CA GLY A 747 22.09 27.66 -0.10
C GLY A 747 20.80 28.33 0.34
N LEU A 748 20.93 29.47 1.00
CA LEU A 748 19.87 30.40 1.31
C LEU A 748 19.71 31.39 0.14
N SER A 749 18.58 31.35 -0.54
CA SER A 749 18.25 32.28 -1.64
C SER A 749 17.67 33.61 -1.12
N VAL A 750 18.14 34.09 0.03
CA VAL A 750 17.67 35.36 0.58
C VAL A 750 17.98 36.49 -0.41
N PRO A 751 17.04 37.42 -0.66
CA PRO A 751 17.26 38.53 -1.57
C PRO A 751 18.53 39.29 -1.25
N ALA A 752 19.23 39.72 -2.29
CA ALA A 752 20.53 40.36 -2.18
C ALA A 752 20.50 41.66 -1.38
N TRP A 753 21.65 42.06 -0.91
CA TRP A 753 22.00 43.21 -0.10
C TRP A 753 21.23 44.52 -0.36
N SER A 754 20.93 44.86 -1.63
CA SER A 754 20.22 46.07 -2.02
C SER A 754 18.86 46.28 -1.37
N TRP A 755 18.16 45.14 -1.09
CA TRP A 755 16.85 45.17 -0.47
C TRP A 755 16.91 45.41 1.04
N ALA A 756 17.93 44.88 1.74
CA ALA A 756 18.13 45.05 3.16
C ALA A 756 18.45 46.50 3.55
N HIS A 757 18.92 47.32 2.60
CA HIS A 757 19.28 48.73 2.82
C HIS A 757 18.30 49.73 2.20
N GLY A 758 17.17 49.29 1.63
CA GLY A 758 16.15 50.17 1.11
C GLY A 758 16.46 50.83 -0.23
N GLU A 759 17.48 50.35 -0.96
CA GLU A 759 17.71 50.71 -2.37
C GLU A 759 16.86 49.83 -3.29
N LYS A 760 16.03 50.48 -4.10
CA LYS A 760 15.15 49.82 -5.08
C LYS A 760 15.93 49.29 -6.27
#